data_d74f18cc74441f47c342ed067a5356ae
#
_entry.id   d74f18cc74441f47c342ed067a5356ae
#
_cell.length_a   1.000
_cell.length_b   1.000
_cell.length_c   1.000
_cell.angle_alpha   90.00
_cell.angle_beta   90.00
_cell.angle_gamma   90.00
#
_symmetry.space_group_name_H-M   'P 1'
#
loop_
_entity.id
_entity.type
_entity.pdbx_description
1 polymer ?
#
loop_
_entity_poly.entity_id
_entity_poly.type
_entity_poly.pdbx_seq_one_letter_code
_entity_poly.pdbx_strand_id
1 'polypeptide(L)'
;MKYQNILLLLFCVISIELFAQNNLTISPEKPKAGDLITITYEPAGDLAGTTALVEAVAYQMGEKGSKAFDVKLTRSFGKLKGTVQTDTSGSFLYFSFSVDKKFDNNFNKGYACFLLNNEEKIKRAAYIQKSFYHQYYITQAGGEKDNAEAVKAYEKEFELYPESKKSNYASYLRMITADNAVAGATATQKEIEAVLKAGLQEEADYTYLENIYLSAKLAQQQKLISSLKKEKFPKGRWTIVEQVNKFYSEKDPAKKEAMLAEITNKVETDSAWKDYRNSLTNFQMTAISSYIAAKDWAGLKKAIESNPVKDSAQLASLYNNAAWNIQESGGDLELAEKMSAFAAAYTKQQWKSPTKPKADYQTQKQWESARKATYGMYADTYAMVLYKRGQYKKGYPYAKESAIVINEGKGADNNGTYALLAEKVLPVKTYKKELEQFVKDGKSTSGITEILERAYVKEKKSKEGFDAYIGKLKEESHLAMLAHLKESMINEKAPAFALLNLDGKKIDIAELKGKVVIVDFWATWCGPCKASFPGMQKTQDQYKDDPNVKFVFVDTWEQVDEKEKNAKDFIVKNNYSFDVLMDNDSKVVEQFKVDGIPTKFVIDKEGNIRFKAVGFDGSDDKLVQELSAMIELAGKSAAAGDGKKAF
;
A
#
# COMPACT_ATOMS: atom_id res chain seq x y z
N MET A 1 -29.31 60.06 38.19
CA MET A 1 -29.01 59.41 36.88
C MET A 1 -28.31 58.08 37.19
N LYS A 2 -29.04 56.98 37.02
CA LYS A 2 -28.56 55.62 37.33
C LYS A 2 -27.95 55.01 36.05
N TYR A 3 -26.66 54.62 36.10
CA TYR A 3 -26.06 53.82 35.06
C TYR A 3 -26.35 52.34 35.36
N GLN A 4 -27.13 51.71 34.50
CA GLN A 4 -27.30 50.25 34.47
C GLN A 4 -26.14 49.63 33.69
N ASN A 5 -25.31 48.86 34.35
CA ASN A 5 -24.33 47.97 33.74
C ASN A 5 -25.06 46.76 33.16
N ILE A 6 -25.13 46.67 31.85
CA ILE A 6 -25.57 45.47 31.13
C ILE A 6 -24.34 44.59 30.98
N LEU A 7 -24.29 43.52 31.77
CA LEU A 7 -23.31 42.43 31.64
C LEU A 7 -23.76 41.54 30.46
N LEU A 8 -23.13 41.71 29.31
CA LEU A 8 -23.33 40.81 28.17
C LEU A 8 -22.60 39.49 28.48
N LEU A 9 -23.36 38.48 28.90
CA LEU A 9 -22.91 37.09 28.94
C LEU A 9 -22.80 36.57 27.51
N LEU A 10 -21.57 36.53 26.99
CA LEU A 10 -21.27 35.86 25.75
C LEU A 10 -21.39 34.33 26.00
N PHE A 11 -22.55 33.76 25.71
CA PHE A 11 -22.69 32.31 25.57
C PHE A 11 -21.91 31.91 24.31
N CYS A 12 -20.68 31.44 24.49
CA CYS A 12 -20.05 30.63 23.46
C CYS A 12 -20.84 29.32 23.32
N VAL A 13 -21.79 29.34 22.41
CA VAL A 13 -22.43 28.12 21.90
C VAL A 13 -21.35 27.42 21.09
N ILE A 14 -20.61 26.50 21.73
CA ILE A 14 -19.80 25.51 21.03
C ILE A 14 -20.81 24.66 20.27
N SER A 15 -21.02 24.96 18.99
CA SER A 15 -21.74 24.08 18.09
C SER A 15 -20.89 22.80 17.96
N ILE A 16 -21.26 21.80 18.76
CA ILE A 16 -20.80 20.43 18.51
C ILE A 16 -21.40 20.09 17.16
N GLU A 17 -20.58 20.02 16.12
CA GLU A 17 -20.99 19.52 14.82
C GLU A 17 -21.44 18.07 14.99
N LEU A 18 -22.72 17.90 15.25
CA LEU A 18 -23.41 16.63 15.14
C LEU A 18 -23.46 16.31 13.65
N PHE A 19 -22.63 15.39 13.22
CA PHE A 19 -22.70 14.85 11.87
C PHE A 19 -24.05 14.17 11.70
N ALA A 20 -25.03 14.89 11.13
CA ALA A 20 -26.28 14.30 10.67
C ALA A 20 -25.95 13.38 9.48
N GLN A 21 -25.70 12.13 9.78
CA GLN A 21 -25.45 11.08 8.79
C GLN A 21 -26.82 10.59 8.35
N ASN A 22 -27.28 10.98 7.17
CA ASN A 22 -28.63 10.70 6.69
C ASN A 22 -29.03 9.21 6.77
N ASN A 23 -28.05 8.29 6.69
CA ASN A 23 -28.30 6.85 6.61
C ASN A 23 -27.78 6.04 7.83
N LEU A 24 -27.14 6.72 8.79
CA LEU A 24 -26.65 6.11 10.03
C LEU A 24 -27.14 6.89 11.25
N THR A 25 -27.88 6.23 12.13
CA THR A 25 -28.24 6.77 13.45
C THR A 25 -27.42 6.06 14.53
N ILE A 26 -26.85 6.82 15.45
CA ILE A 26 -26.03 6.36 16.56
C ILE A 26 -26.76 6.68 17.88
N SER A 27 -26.84 5.70 18.78
CA SER A 27 -27.41 5.87 20.12
C SER A 27 -26.47 5.31 21.18
N PRO A 28 -26.11 6.08 22.23
CA PRO A 28 -26.56 7.46 22.51
C PRO A 28 -26.10 8.44 21.44
N GLU A 29 -26.83 9.55 21.27
CA GLU A 29 -26.51 10.60 20.28
C GLU A 29 -25.17 11.28 20.56
N LYS A 30 -24.77 11.38 21.81
CA LYS A 30 -23.47 11.84 22.30
C LYS A 30 -22.69 10.70 22.95
N PRO A 31 -22.10 9.79 22.15
CA PRO A 31 -21.45 8.61 22.69
C PRO A 31 -20.19 8.99 23.48
N LYS A 32 -20.02 8.35 24.63
CA LYS A 32 -18.81 8.46 25.45
C LYS A 32 -17.90 7.26 25.22
N ALA A 33 -16.60 7.46 25.44
CA ALA A 33 -15.66 6.37 25.42
C ALA A 33 -16.01 5.35 26.52
N GLY A 34 -16.22 4.11 26.15
CA GLY A 34 -16.70 3.03 27.02
C GLY A 34 -18.19 2.71 26.89
N ASP A 35 -18.97 3.49 26.13
CA ASP A 35 -20.39 3.22 25.94
C ASP A 35 -20.64 1.99 25.03
N LEU A 36 -21.77 1.32 25.30
CA LEU A 36 -22.39 0.42 24.34
C LEU A 36 -23.17 1.24 23.31
N ILE A 37 -22.65 1.33 22.11
CA ILE A 37 -23.23 2.10 21.00
C ILE A 37 -24.15 1.22 20.19
N THR A 38 -25.39 1.65 19.99
CA THR A 38 -26.32 1.05 19.04
C THR A 38 -26.34 1.86 17.76
N ILE A 39 -26.17 1.18 16.62
CA ILE A 39 -26.31 1.79 15.30
C ILE A 39 -27.57 1.31 14.60
N THR A 40 -28.21 2.22 13.86
CA THR A 40 -29.28 1.89 12.90
C THR A 40 -28.85 2.45 11.56
N TYR A 41 -28.60 1.55 10.61
CA TYR A 41 -28.04 1.86 9.30
C TYR A 41 -29.02 1.51 8.18
N GLU A 42 -29.18 2.39 7.21
CA GLU A 42 -29.91 2.18 5.97
C GLU A 42 -28.94 2.17 4.81
N PRO A 43 -28.76 1.05 4.09
CA PRO A 43 -27.80 0.96 2.99
C PRO A 43 -28.04 2.02 1.91
N ALA A 44 -26.99 2.76 1.56
CA ALA A 44 -27.02 3.84 0.58
C ALA A 44 -25.84 3.74 -0.40
N GLY A 45 -25.71 4.71 -1.31
CA GLY A 45 -24.67 4.70 -2.33
C GLY A 45 -24.65 3.39 -3.12
N ASP A 46 -23.50 2.76 -3.23
CA ASP A 46 -23.32 1.48 -3.93
C ASP A 46 -24.01 0.29 -3.27
N LEU A 47 -24.47 0.47 -2.02
CA LEU A 47 -25.20 -0.56 -1.27
C LEU A 47 -26.70 -0.32 -1.24
N ALA A 48 -27.22 0.73 -1.89
CA ALA A 48 -28.65 1.05 -1.89
C ALA A 48 -29.48 -0.13 -2.38
N GLY A 49 -30.53 -0.47 -1.61
CA GLY A 49 -31.45 -1.56 -1.96
C GLY A 49 -30.87 -2.96 -1.88
N THR A 50 -29.64 -3.16 -1.40
CA THR A 50 -29.02 -4.49 -1.30
C THR A 50 -29.80 -5.40 -0.36
N THR A 51 -30.01 -6.67 -0.79
CA THR A 51 -30.51 -7.76 0.05
C THR A 51 -29.39 -8.63 0.58
N ALA A 52 -28.16 -8.45 0.08
CA ALA A 52 -27.00 -9.21 0.51
C ALA A 52 -26.62 -8.92 1.97
N LEU A 53 -25.80 -9.79 2.54
CA LEU A 53 -25.25 -9.60 3.88
C LEU A 53 -24.25 -8.42 3.85
N VAL A 54 -24.61 -7.34 4.52
CA VAL A 54 -23.71 -6.20 4.70
C VAL A 54 -22.72 -6.50 5.82
N GLU A 55 -21.45 -6.40 5.53
CA GLU A 55 -20.38 -6.43 6.52
C GLU A 55 -20.23 -5.03 7.13
N ALA A 56 -20.22 -4.98 8.46
CA ALA A 56 -20.00 -3.73 9.19
C ALA A 56 -18.82 -3.89 10.15
N VAL A 57 -17.89 -2.96 10.07
CA VAL A 57 -16.75 -2.86 10.97
C VAL A 57 -16.75 -1.48 11.62
N ALA A 58 -16.59 -1.46 12.94
CA ALA A 58 -16.34 -0.23 13.69
C ALA A 58 -14.85 -0.15 14.06
N TYR A 59 -14.23 0.98 13.79
CA TYR A 59 -12.84 1.26 14.13
C TYR A 59 -12.78 2.40 15.14
N GLN A 60 -12.34 2.09 16.33
CA GLN A 60 -12.09 3.08 17.37
C GLN A 60 -10.63 3.51 17.33
N MET A 61 -10.40 4.81 17.35
CA MET A 61 -9.07 5.42 17.34
C MET A 61 -8.85 6.21 18.64
N GLY A 62 -7.62 6.19 19.13
CA GLY A 62 -7.21 6.91 20.32
C GLY A 62 -5.69 7.03 20.43
N GLU A 63 -5.20 7.76 21.43
CA GLU A 63 -3.74 7.98 21.65
C GLU A 63 -2.94 6.67 21.82
N LYS A 64 -3.57 5.61 22.32
CA LYS A 64 -2.93 4.31 22.55
C LYS A 64 -3.01 3.35 21.36
N GLY A 65 -3.47 3.85 20.21
CA GLY A 65 -3.68 3.06 19.00
C GLY A 65 -5.15 2.87 18.63
N SER A 66 -5.41 1.96 17.70
CA SER A 66 -6.76 1.67 17.19
C SER A 66 -7.26 0.30 17.63
N LYS A 67 -8.59 0.17 17.72
CA LYS A 67 -9.30 -1.11 17.95
C LYS A 67 -10.34 -1.31 16.86
N ALA A 68 -10.48 -2.54 16.39
CA ALA A 68 -11.46 -2.91 15.37
C ALA A 68 -12.47 -3.91 15.93
N PHE A 69 -13.75 -3.71 15.58
CA PHE A 69 -14.87 -4.52 16.04
C PHE A 69 -15.71 -4.99 14.86
N ASP A 70 -15.96 -6.29 14.76
CA ASP A 70 -16.99 -6.81 13.86
C ASP A 70 -18.37 -6.43 14.43
N VAL A 71 -19.16 -5.67 13.66
CA VAL A 71 -20.51 -5.28 14.07
C VAL A 71 -21.52 -6.23 13.46
N LYS A 72 -22.11 -7.09 14.30
CA LYS A 72 -23.14 -8.00 13.85
C LYS A 72 -24.44 -7.24 13.56
N LEU A 73 -24.82 -7.17 12.28
CA LEU A 73 -26.02 -6.50 11.84
C LEU A 73 -27.22 -7.46 11.79
N THR A 74 -28.37 -6.97 12.20
CA THR A 74 -29.66 -7.64 12.08
C THR A 74 -30.62 -6.77 11.28
N ARG A 75 -31.27 -7.33 10.25
CA ARG A 75 -32.22 -6.59 9.39
C ARG A 75 -33.60 -6.55 10.07
N SER A 76 -34.17 -5.34 10.15
CA SER A 76 -35.50 -5.08 10.69
C SER A 76 -36.15 -3.92 9.93
N PHE A 77 -37.30 -4.14 9.30
CA PHE A 77 -38.07 -3.11 8.56
C PHE A 77 -37.19 -2.31 7.54
N GLY A 78 -36.37 -3.02 6.76
CA GLY A 78 -35.49 -2.42 5.75
C GLY A 78 -34.20 -1.84 6.29
N LYS A 79 -34.07 -1.60 7.59
CA LYS A 79 -32.87 -1.06 8.24
C LYS A 79 -32.03 -2.17 8.88
N LEU A 80 -30.76 -1.89 9.07
CA LEU A 80 -29.80 -2.78 9.70
C LEU A 80 -29.44 -2.24 11.08
N LYS A 81 -29.57 -3.06 12.13
CA LYS A 81 -29.24 -2.67 13.51
C LYS A 81 -28.09 -3.52 14.03
N GLY A 82 -27.19 -2.87 14.76
CA GLY A 82 -26.08 -3.54 15.42
C GLY A 82 -25.61 -2.78 16.65
N THR A 83 -24.75 -3.41 17.44
CA THR A 83 -24.14 -2.79 18.62
C THR A 83 -22.63 -2.95 18.61
N VAL A 84 -21.93 -2.00 19.19
CA VAL A 84 -20.49 -2.05 19.45
C VAL A 84 -20.19 -1.54 20.85
N GLN A 85 -19.46 -2.33 21.64
CA GLN A 85 -18.93 -1.90 22.93
C GLN A 85 -17.62 -1.18 22.69
N THR A 86 -17.59 0.13 22.96
CA THR A 86 -16.37 0.93 22.82
C THR A 86 -15.45 0.75 24.03
N ASP A 87 -14.19 1.10 23.85
CA ASP A 87 -13.19 1.10 24.91
C ASP A 87 -12.98 2.52 25.46
N THR A 88 -12.66 2.64 26.73
CA THR A 88 -12.46 3.93 27.40
C THR A 88 -11.29 4.75 26.85
N SER A 89 -10.33 4.12 26.16
CA SER A 89 -9.19 4.80 25.53
C SER A 89 -9.53 5.52 24.23
N GLY A 90 -10.70 5.23 23.62
CA GLY A 90 -11.13 5.82 22.35
C GLY A 90 -11.41 7.33 22.45
N SER A 91 -11.22 8.03 21.33
CA SER A 91 -11.58 9.44 21.17
C SER A 91 -12.30 9.71 19.85
N PHE A 92 -12.21 8.81 18.89
CA PHE A 92 -12.85 8.87 17.58
C PHE A 92 -13.29 7.49 17.14
N LEU A 93 -14.45 7.38 16.50
CA LEU A 93 -15.03 6.14 16.01
C LEU A 93 -15.50 6.33 14.58
N TYR A 94 -15.14 5.39 13.68
CA TYR A 94 -15.71 5.37 12.33
C TYR A 94 -16.20 3.97 11.96
N PHE A 95 -17.13 3.93 11.00
CA PHE A 95 -17.72 2.70 10.51
C PHE A 95 -17.43 2.50 9.04
N SER A 96 -17.21 1.25 8.66
CA SER A 96 -17.14 0.78 7.27
C SER A 96 -18.28 -0.17 7.02
N PHE A 97 -19.05 0.05 5.95
CA PHE A 97 -20.13 -0.82 5.49
C PHE A 97 -19.81 -1.31 4.09
N SER A 98 -19.84 -2.63 3.87
CA SER A 98 -19.45 -3.20 2.57
C SER A 98 -20.24 -4.46 2.24
N VAL A 99 -20.34 -4.73 0.93
CA VAL A 99 -20.74 -6.01 0.35
C VAL A 99 -19.71 -6.36 -0.70
N ASP A 100 -18.97 -7.44 -0.52
CA ASP A 100 -17.82 -7.81 -1.34
C ASP A 100 -16.76 -6.68 -1.38
N LYS A 101 -16.58 -6.05 -2.54
CA LYS A 101 -15.66 -4.91 -2.76
C LYS A 101 -16.37 -3.56 -2.90
N LYS A 102 -17.70 -3.52 -2.75
CA LYS A 102 -18.49 -2.30 -2.81
C LYS A 102 -18.68 -1.74 -1.41
N PHE A 103 -18.57 -0.42 -1.29
CA PHE A 103 -18.68 0.29 -0.03
C PHE A 103 -19.77 1.35 -0.10
N ASP A 104 -20.46 1.57 1.02
CA ASP A 104 -21.20 2.81 1.21
C ASP A 104 -20.29 3.79 1.95
N ASN A 105 -19.80 4.78 1.22
CA ASN A 105 -18.89 5.80 1.73
C ASN A 105 -19.56 7.11 2.11
N ASN A 106 -20.91 7.14 2.16
CA ASN A 106 -21.69 8.34 2.48
C ASN A 106 -21.29 9.55 1.60
N PHE A 107 -21.23 9.36 0.28
CA PHE A 107 -20.80 10.40 -0.67
C PHE A 107 -19.43 11.01 -0.32
N ASN A 108 -18.46 10.19 -0.01
CA ASN A 108 -17.09 10.54 0.42
C ASN A 108 -16.98 11.24 1.78
N LYS A 109 -18.08 11.36 2.55
CA LYS A 109 -18.03 11.92 3.92
C LYS A 109 -17.68 10.87 4.97
N GLY A 110 -17.93 9.61 4.66
CA GLY A 110 -17.80 8.50 5.59
C GLY A 110 -18.83 8.52 6.72
N TYR A 111 -18.71 7.57 7.63
CA TYR A 111 -19.55 7.44 8.82
C TYR A 111 -18.66 7.47 10.05
N ALA A 112 -18.66 8.58 10.80
CA ALA A 112 -17.78 8.74 11.96
C ALA A 112 -18.40 9.62 13.04
N CYS A 113 -17.91 9.50 14.29
CA CYS A 113 -18.28 10.36 15.40
C CYS A 113 -17.12 10.47 16.41
N PHE A 114 -17.16 11.51 17.23
CA PHE A 114 -16.30 11.62 18.40
C PHE A 114 -16.81 10.75 19.55
N LEU A 115 -15.88 10.21 20.33
CA LEU A 115 -16.16 9.59 21.63
C LEU A 115 -15.79 10.61 22.72
N LEU A 116 -16.81 11.09 23.43
CA LEU A 116 -16.65 12.13 24.42
C LEU A 116 -16.08 11.59 25.75
N ASN A 117 -15.59 12.49 26.59
CA ASN A 117 -15.29 12.17 27.96
C ASN A 117 -16.55 12.18 28.85
N ASN A 118 -16.42 11.89 30.15
CA ASN A 118 -17.55 11.86 31.09
C ASN A 118 -18.26 13.21 31.24
N GLU A 119 -17.56 14.31 30.96
CA GLU A 119 -18.10 15.68 31.00
C GLU A 119 -18.73 16.11 29.67
N GLU A 120 -18.92 15.18 28.73
CA GLU A 120 -19.42 15.42 27.37
C GLU A 120 -18.56 16.38 26.53
N LYS A 121 -17.26 16.44 26.82
CA LYS A 121 -16.29 17.21 26.05
C LYS A 121 -15.51 16.31 25.09
N ILE A 122 -15.10 16.87 23.96
CA ILE A 122 -14.18 16.23 23.02
C ILE A 122 -12.85 16.00 23.73
N LYS A 123 -12.30 14.80 23.59
CA LYS A 123 -11.05 14.40 24.22
C LYS A 123 -9.85 15.00 23.47
N ARG A 124 -8.75 15.22 24.18
CA ARG A 124 -7.47 15.56 23.54
C ARG A 124 -7.10 14.51 22.49
N ALA A 125 -6.45 14.94 21.42
CA ALA A 125 -6.08 14.16 20.24
C ALA A 125 -7.27 13.60 19.43
N ALA A 126 -8.51 13.88 19.76
CA ALA A 126 -9.67 13.42 19.00
C ALA A 126 -9.69 14.00 17.57
N TYR A 127 -9.38 15.27 17.43
CA TYR A 127 -9.27 15.90 16.12
C TYR A 127 -8.02 15.43 15.34
N ILE A 128 -6.93 15.05 16.03
CA ILE A 128 -5.79 14.37 15.37
C ILE A 128 -6.24 13.03 14.76
N GLN A 129 -7.08 12.26 15.48
CA GLN A 129 -7.62 11.01 14.94
C GLN A 129 -8.58 11.28 13.77
N LYS A 130 -9.41 12.33 13.83
CA LYS A 130 -10.23 12.77 12.69
C LYS A 130 -9.36 13.14 11.49
N SER A 131 -8.27 13.84 11.69
CA SER A 131 -7.32 14.16 10.61
C SER A 131 -6.74 12.89 9.98
N PHE A 132 -6.25 11.93 10.79
CA PHE A 132 -5.75 10.64 10.28
C PHE A 132 -6.83 9.84 9.54
N TYR A 133 -8.09 9.91 10.00
CA TYR A 133 -9.20 9.30 9.28
C TYR A 133 -9.30 9.84 7.86
N HIS A 134 -9.36 11.16 7.66
CA HIS A 134 -9.45 11.78 6.34
C HIS A 134 -8.20 11.56 5.47
N GLN A 135 -7.02 11.38 6.06
CA GLN A 135 -5.77 11.15 5.33
C GLN A 135 -5.57 9.70 4.90
N TYR A 136 -5.89 8.73 5.77
CA TYR A 136 -5.43 7.35 5.62
C TYR A 136 -6.55 6.32 5.70
N TYR A 137 -7.53 6.50 6.58
CA TYR A 137 -8.49 5.45 6.90
C TYR A 137 -9.80 5.55 6.11
N ILE A 138 -10.16 6.72 5.62
CA ILE A 138 -11.38 6.90 4.81
C ILE A 138 -11.37 6.03 3.54
N THR A 139 -10.20 5.79 2.96
CA THR A 139 -10.06 4.91 1.79
C THR A 139 -10.36 3.44 2.11
N GLN A 140 -10.15 3.01 3.35
CA GLN A 140 -10.54 1.66 3.82
C GLN A 140 -12.06 1.50 3.97
N ALA A 141 -12.77 2.62 4.05
CA ALA A 141 -14.23 2.69 4.05
C ALA A 141 -14.80 3.07 2.67
N GLY A 142 -14.00 2.97 1.60
CA GLY A 142 -14.39 3.24 0.22
C GLY A 142 -14.47 4.72 -0.17
N GLY A 143 -14.02 5.64 0.70
CA GLY A 143 -14.00 7.08 0.42
C GLY A 143 -12.68 7.57 -0.18
N GLU A 144 -12.60 8.85 -0.46
CA GLU A 144 -11.41 9.53 -0.96
C GLU A 144 -10.75 10.37 0.13
N LYS A 145 -9.43 10.56 0.03
CA LYS A 145 -8.69 11.43 0.95
C LYS A 145 -9.19 12.87 0.87
N ASP A 146 -9.34 13.51 2.02
CA ASP A 146 -9.75 14.90 2.14
C ASP A 146 -8.73 15.67 2.98
N ASN A 147 -7.79 16.31 2.29
CA ASN A 147 -6.74 17.10 2.94
C ASN A 147 -7.32 18.36 3.62
N ALA A 148 -8.36 18.98 3.05
CA ALA A 148 -8.96 20.17 3.61
C ALA A 148 -9.64 19.89 4.96
N GLU A 149 -10.40 18.78 5.07
CA GLU A 149 -10.99 18.35 6.34
C GLU A 149 -9.91 17.91 7.36
N ALA A 150 -8.83 17.30 6.88
CA ALA A 150 -7.70 16.95 7.74
C ALA A 150 -7.00 18.18 8.31
N VAL A 151 -6.79 19.23 7.51
CA VAL A 151 -6.24 20.54 7.95
C VAL A 151 -7.13 21.19 9.01
N LYS A 152 -8.44 21.31 8.75
CA LYS A 152 -9.41 21.86 9.70
C LYS A 152 -9.41 21.11 11.03
N ALA A 153 -9.24 19.78 10.98
CA ALA A 153 -9.16 18.98 12.19
C ALA A 153 -7.90 19.30 13.01
N TYR A 154 -6.71 19.43 12.37
CA TYR A 154 -5.51 19.87 13.08
C TYR A 154 -5.68 21.26 13.72
N GLU A 155 -6.24 22.22 12.98
CA GLU A 155 -6.47 23.58 13.49
C GLU A 155 -7.37 23.58 14.72
N LYS A 156 -8.44 22.77 14.69
CA LYS A 156 -9.36 22.63 15.82
C LYS A 156 -8.70 21.96 17.03
N GLU A 157 -7.83 20.97 16.83
CA GLU A 157 -7.04 20.38 17.90
C GLU A 157 -6.12 21.43 18.55
N PHE A 158 -5.42 22.23 17.75
CA PHE A 158 -4.49 23.25 18.26
C PHE A 158 -5.21 24.41 18.96
N GLU A 159 -6.46 24.71 18.57
CA GLU A 159 -7.31 25.67 19.27
C GLU A 159 -7.70 25.18 20.67
N LEU A 160 -8.13 23.92 20.77
CA LEU A 160 -8.62 23.32 22.01
C LEU A 160 -7.49 22.83 22.93
N TYR A 161 -6.40 22.35 22.33
CA TYR A 161 -5.26 21.71 22.99
C TYR A 161 -3.93 22.25 22.42
N PRO A 162 -3.56 23.52 22.75
CA PRO A 162 -2.36 24.16 22.18
C PRO A 162 -1.06 23.36 22.39
N GLU A 163 -0.98 22.58 23.48
CA GLU A 163 0.17 21.72 23.78
C GLU A 163 0.37 20.60 22.77
N SER A 164 -0.67 20.19 22.05
CA SER A 164 -0.56 19.16 21.01
C SER A 164 0.12 19.66 19.74
N LYS A 165 0.28 20.99 19.59
CA LYS A 165 0.87 21.62 18.41
C LYS A 165 2.31 21.16 18.16
N LYS A 166 3.19 21.25 19.16
CA LYS A 166 4.63 20.94 19.01
C LYS A 166 4.86 19.53 18.43
N SER A 167 4.06 18.56 18.82
CA SER A 167 4.19 17.15 18.37
C SER A 167 3.62 16.89 16.97
N ASN A 168 2.66 17.71 16.53
CA ASN A 168 1.86 17.41 15.34
C ASN A 168 2.04 18.43 14.20
N TYR A 169 2.72 19.56 14.48
CA TYR A 169 2.77 20.69 13.54
C TYR A 169 3.49 20.37 12.23
N ALA A 170 4.55 19.55 12.25
CA ALA A 170 5.21 19.11 11.03
C ALA A 170 4.29 18.29 10.12
N SER A 171 3.39 17.50 10.71
CA SER A 171 2.36 16.75 9.97
C SER A 171 1.28 17.69 9.42
N TYR A 172 0.84 18.67 10.21
CA TYR A 172 -0.05 19.73 9.78
C TYR A 172 0.53 20.52 8.59
N LEU A 173 1.82 20.93 8.66
CA LEU A 173 2.48 21.65 7.57
C LEU A 173 2.53 20.85 6.27
N ARG A 174 2.81 19.55 6.35
CA ARG A 174 2.74 18.68 5.17
C ARG A 174 1.33 18.62 4.58
N MET A 175 0.33 18.59 5.45
CA MET A 175 -1.06 18.47 5.03
C MET A 175 -1.59 19.76 4.40
N ILE A 176 -1.38 20.91 5.04
CA ILE A 176 -1.78 22.19 4.46
C ILE A 176 -1.03 22.51 3.16
N THR A 177 0.24 22.07 3.04
CA THR A 177 1.01 22.20 1.80
C THR A 177 0.43 21.31 0.67
N ALA A 178 -0.03 20.11 1.01
CA ALA A 178 -0.65 19.19 0.06
C ALA A 178 -2.05 19.67 -0.38
N ASP A 179 -2.78 20.35 0.51
CA ASP A 179 -4.10 20.96 0.20
C ASP A 179 -3.94 22.27 -0.57
N ASN A 180 -3.08 23.16 -0.09
CA ASN A 180 -2.81 24.46 -0.68
C ASN A 180 -1.34 24.87 -0.46
N ALA A 181 -0.53 24.80 -1.52
CA ALA A 181 0.91 25.06 -1.45
C ALA A 181 1.25 26.48 -0.95
N VAL A 182 0.45 27.50 -1.31
CA VAL A 182 0.67 28.91 -0.87
C VAL A 182 0.39 29.05 0.61
N ALA A 183 -0.73 28.50 1.08
CA ALA A 183 -1.09 28.50 2.50
C ALA A 183 -0.04 27.71 3.32
N GLY A 184 0.43 26.57 2.80
CA GLY A 184 1.49 25.77 3.43
C GLY A 184 2.81 26.53 3.55
N ALA A 185 3.23 27.21 2.51
CA ALA A 185 4.45 28.05 2.53
C ALA A 185 4.31 29.19 3.57
N THR A 186 3.16 29.87 3.61
CA THR A 186 2.88 30.94 4.56
C THR A 186 2.89 30.44 6.01
N ALA A 187 2.22 29.30 6.28
CA ALA A 187 2.20 28.70 7.61
C ALA A 187 3.60 28.24 8.06
N THR A 188 4.36 27.66 7.14
CA THR A 188 5.76 27.25 7.38
C THR A 188 6.64 28.44 7.74
N GLN A 189 6.59 29.53 6.97
CA GLN A 189 7.38 30.74 7.22
C GLN A 189 7.04 31.32 8.59
N LYS A 190 5.74 31.45 8.91
CA LYS A 190 5.28 31.97 10.21
C LYS A 190 5.79 31.12 11.39
N GLU A 191 5.78 29.80 11.25
CA GLU A 191 6.25 28.91 12.30
C GLU A 191 7.78 29.01 12.48
N ILE A 192 8.54 29.06 11.39
CA ILE A 192 9.99 29.26 11.41
C ILE A 192 10.32 30.55 12.19
N GLU A 193 9.66 31.66 11.85
CA GLU A 193 9.85 32.94 12.53
C GLU A 193 9.51 32.87 14.03
N ALA A 194 8.41 32.20 14.38
CA ALA A 194 8.02 32.00 15.76
C ALA A 194 9.04 31.19 16.57
N VAL A 195 9.54 30.08 16.00
CA VAL A 195 10.56 29.21 16.64
C VAL A 195 11.88 29.97 16.82
N LEU A 196 12.34 30.68 15.79
CA LEU A 196 13.58 31.45 15.86
C LEU A 196 13.47 32.60 16.86
N LYS A 197 12.33 33.28 16.94
CA LYS A 197 12.06 34.34 17.92
C LYS A 197 12.02 33.83 19.36
N ALA A 198 11.50 32.63 19.59
CA ALA A 198 11.51 31.99 20.90
C ALA A 198 12.91 31.57 21.34
N GLY A 199 13.81 31.37 20.39
CA GLY A 199 15.19 30.90 20.59
C GLY A 199 15.28 29.39 20.74
N LEU A 200 16.40 28.84 20.28
CA LEU A 200 16.68 27.40 20.31
C LEU A 200 17.54 27.08 21.53
N GLN A 201 16.96 26.48 22.57
CA GLN A 201 17.64 26.20 23.83
C GLN A 201 18.10 24.74 23.94
N GLU A 202 17.21 23.80 23.60
CA GLU A 202 17.40 22.37 23.75
C GLU A 202 17.59 21.68 22.38
N GLU A 203 18.21 20.50 22.37
CA GLU A 203 18.35 19.69 21.15
C GLU A 203 17.01 19.43 20.46
N ALA A 204 15.93 19.29 21.24
CA ALA A 204 14.57 19.10 20.73
C ALA A 204 14.07 20.28 19.88
N ASP A 205 14.48 21.53 20.20
CA ASP A 205 14.09 22.72 19.44
C ASP A 205 14.76 22.73 18.05
N TYR A 206 16.05 22.37 18.00
CA TYR A 206 16.78 22.21 16.74
C TYR A 206 16.18 21.09 15.89
N THR A 207 15.84 19.96 16.51
CA THR A 207 15.20 18.83 15.80
C THR A 207 13.82 19.22 15.29
N TYR A 208 13.05 19.97 16.05
CA TYR A 208 11.75 20.48 15.61
C TYR A 208 11.88 21.39 14.38
N LEU A 209 12.80 22.37 14.41
CA LEU A 209 13.05 23.28 13.28
C LEU A 209 13.63 22.52 12.07
N GLU A 210 14.50 21.54 12.28
CA GLU A 210 15.01 20.66 11.22
C GLU A 210 13.89 19.92 10.50
N ASN A 211 12.90 19.39 11.25
CA ASN A 211 11.74 18.70 10.69
C ASN A 211 10.81 19.65 9.90
N ILE A 212 10.70 20.91 10.34
CA ILE A 212 9.96 21.94 9.59
C ILE A 212 10.65 22.21 8.25
N TYR A 213 11.96 22.45 8.26
CA TYR A 213 12.74 22.70 7.04
C TYR A 213 12.68 21.49 6.07
N LEU A 214 12.76 20.27 6.61
CA LEU A 214 12.62 19.05 5.81
C LEU A 214 11.23 18.95 5.17
N SER A 215 10.17 19.22 5.94
CA SER A 215 8.78 19.17 5.45
C SER A 215 8.51 20.25 4.38
N ALA A 216 9.20 21.39 4.49
CA ALA A 216 9.13 22.49 3.54
C ALA A 216 10.08 22.33 2.34
N LYS A 217 10.84 21.24 2.24
CA LYS A 217 11.86 21.00 1.19
C LYS A 217 12.98 22.08 1.18
N LEU A 218 13.26 22.70 2.32
CA LEU A 218 14.29 23.75 2.50
C LEU A 218 15.63 23.11 2.87
N ALA A 219 16.26 22.41 1.93
CA ALA A 219 17.42 21.55 2.17
C ALA A 219 18.65 22.29 2.71
N GLN A 220 18.91 23.54 2.27
CA GLN A 220 20.06 24.31 2.74
C GLN A 220 19.89 24.72 4.21
N GLN A 221 18.72 25.21 4.59
CA GLN A 221 18.38 25.57 5.96
C GLN A 221 18.38 24.35 6.87
N GLN A 222 17.85 23.22 6.38
CA GLN A 222 17.86 21.96 7.11
C GLN A 222 19.29 21.49 7.40
N LYS A 223 20.21 21.57 6.43
CA LYS A 223 21.64 21.25 6.63
C LYS A 223 22.28 22.17 7.65
N LEU A 224 22.01 23.48 7.58
CA LEU A 224 22.58 24.46 8.52
C LEU A 224 22.13 24.19 9.96
N ILE A 225 20.83 24.03 10.19
CA ILE A 225 20.31 23.78 11.53
C ILE A 225 20.78 22.43 12.09
N SER A 226 20.92 21.41 11.23
CA SER A 226 21.51 20.12 11.59
C SER A 226 22.97 20.28 12.05
N SER A 227 23.77 21.06 11.35
CA SER A 227 25.16 21.33 11.73
C SER A 227 25.26 22.07 13.07
N LEU A 228 24.47 23.12 13.27
CA LEU A 228 24.40 23.87 14.54
C LEU A 228 23.94 22.99 15.71
N LYS A 229 22.97 22.09 15.49
CA LYS A 229 22.56 21.11 16.48
C LYS A 229 23.73 20.21 16.89
N LYS A 230 24.49 19.69 15.92
CA LYS A 230 25.63 18.80 16.16
C LYS A 230 26.76 19.51 16.92
N GLU A 231 27.03 20.77 16.61
CA GLU A 231 28.03 21.60 17.28
C GLU A 231 27.64 21.88 18.75
N LYS A 232 26.38 22.29 18.95
CA LYS A 232 25.89 22.67 20.31
C LYS A 232 25.69 21.47 21.21
N PHE A 233 25.33 20.32 20.66
CA PHE A 233 25.06 19.08 21.41
C PHE A 233 25.91 17.90 20.89
N PRO A 234 27.24 17.92 21.08
CA PRO A 234 28.15 16.91 20.51
C PRO A 234 27.91 15.49 21.02
N LYS A 235 27.19 15.33 22.15
CA LYS A 235 26.75 14.05 22.73
C LYS A 235 25.22 13.94 22.74
N GLY A 236 24.55 14.67 21.87
CA GLY A 236 23.09 14.70 21.76
C GLY A 236 22.50 13.39 21.26
N ARG A 237 21.18 13.27 21.37
CA ARG A 237 20.40 12.12 20.89
C ARG A 237 20.57 11.88 19.39
N TRP A 238 20.87 12.91 18.60
CA TRP A 238 21.15 12.81 17.18
C TRP A 238 22.27 11.80 16.85
N THR A 239 23.26 11.61 17.76
CA THR A 239 24.34 10.63 17.55
C THR A 239 23.83 9.20 17.52
N ILE A 240 22.82 8.89 18.33
CA ILE A 240 22.14 7.59 18.35
C ILE A 240 21.35 7.41 17.05
N VAL A 241 20.55 8.42 16.67
CA VAL A 241 19.76 8.39 15.43
C VAL A 241 20.67 8.19 14.20
N GLU A 242 21.82 8.87 14.15
CA GLU A 242 22.78 8.72 13.06
C GLU A 242 23.38 7.30 13.00
N GLN A 243 23.71 6.69 14.14
CA GLN A 243 24.20 5.30 14.19
C GLN A 243 23.12 4.31 13.72
N VAL A 244 21.87 4.50 14.15
CA VAL A 244 20.73 3.69 13.69
C VAL A 244 20.51 3.85 12.19
N ASN A 245 20.59 5.07 11.66
CA ASN A 245 20.46 5.31 10.22
C ASN A 245 21.61 4.67 9.42
N LYS A 246 22.84 4.75 9.93
CA LYS A 246 23.99 4.05 9.31
C LYS A 246 23.77 2.54 9.28
N PHE A 247 23.25 1.96 10.36
CA PHE A 247 22.91 0.54 10.39
C PHE A 247 21.89 0.17 9.30
N TYR A 248 20.80 0.94 9.16
CA TYR A 248 19.80 0.64 8.13
C TYR A 248 20.33 0.84 6.71
N SER A 249 21.18 1.83 6.49
CA SER A 249 21.76 2.14 5.17
C SER A 249 22.91 1.23 4.75
N GLU A 250 23.58 0.54 5.70
CA GLU A 250 24.66 -0.40 5.39
C GLU A 250 24.10 -1.57 4.53
N LYS A 251 24.81 -1.88 3.44
CA LYS A 251 24.42 -2.95 2.50
C LYS A 251 25.25 -4.20 2.64
N ASP A 252 26.48 -4.08 3.15
CA ASP A 252 27.37 -5.22 3.40
C ASP A 252 26.86 -6.02 4.62
N PRO A 253 26.50 -7.30 4.46
CA PRO A 253 25.93 -8.09 5.55
C PRO A 253 26.86 -8.25 6.76
N ALA A 254 28.15 -8.46 6.53
CA ALA A 254 29.12 -8.67 7.60
C ALA A 254 29.34 -7.39 8.43
N LYS A 255 29.40 -6.22 7.76
CA LYS A 255 29.48 -4.94 8.45
C LYS A 255 28.19 -4.65 9.23
N LYS A 256 27.03 -4.95 8.64
CA LYS A 256 25.74 -4.77 9.32
C LYS A 256 25.63 -5.67 10.55
N GLU A 257 26.13 -6.90 10.51
CA GLU A 257 26.18 -7.80 11.65
C GLU A 257 27.11 -7.28 12.76
N ALA A 258 28.28 -6.74 12.40
CA ALA A 258 29.17 -6.08 13.36
C ALA A 258 28.50 -4.86 14.03
N MET A 259 27.78 -4.04 13.25
CA MET A 259 27.01 -2.91 13.78
C MET A 259 25.85 -3.37 14.69
N LEU A 260 25.20 -4.49 14.39
CA LEU A 260 24.19 -5.10 15.25
C LEU A 260 24.75 -5.46 16.62
N ALA A 261 25.94 -6.08 16.66
CA ALA A 261 26.60 -6.44 17.92
C ALA A 261 26.92 -5.18 18.76
N GLU A 262 27.41 -4.11 18.12
CA GLU A 262 27.66 -2.82 18.78
C GLU A 262 26.37 -2.19 19.34
N ILE A 263 25.29 -2.14 18.52
CA ILE A 263 23.99 -1.59 18.95
C ILE A 263 23.43 -2.42 20.10
N THR A 264 23.51 -3.74 20.04
CA THR A 264 23.03 -4.63 21.11
C THR A 264 23.74 -4.35 22.43
N ASN A 265 25.07 -4.25 22.40
CA ASN A 265 25.86 -3.91 23.58
C ASN A 265 25.47 -2.52 24.16
N LYS A 266 25.29 -1.50 23.30
CA LYS A 266 24.87 -0.16 23.73
C LYS A 266 23.47 -0.16 24.37
N VAL A 267 22.51 -0.88 23.80
CA VAL A 267 21.16 -1.00 24.36
C VAL A 267 21.16 -1.66 25.75
N GLU A 268 22.12 -2.55 26.01
CA GLU A 268 22.28 -3.23 27.30
C GLU A 268 23.02 -2.38 28.35
N THR A 269 24.02 -1.60 27.93
CA THR A 269 24.97 -0.93 28.83
C THR A 269 24.77 0.57 28.95
N ASP A 270 24.13 1.24 28.02
CA ASP A 270 23.92 2.70 27.97
C ASP A 270 22.44 3.05 28.06
N SER A 271 22.08 3.77 29.15
CA SER A 271 20.70 4.21 29.40
C SER A 271 20.11 5.10 28.29
N ALA A 272 20.95 5.81 27.53
CA ALA A 272 20.50 6.64 26.40
C ALA A 272 19.89 5.81 25.26
N TRP A 273 20.23 4.52 25.16
CA TRP A 273 19.73 3.57 24.17
C TRP A 273 18.49 2.78 24.60
N LYS A 274 17.98 2.98 25.82
CA LYS A 274 16.87 2.19 26.39
C LYS A 274 15.62 2.12 25.50
N ASP A 275 15.34 3.18 24.75
CA ASP A 275 14.17 3.27 23.86
C ASP A 275 14.26 2.27 22.68
N TYR A 276 15.46 1.82 22.33
CA TYR A 276 15.70 0.85 21.25
C TYR A 276 15.66 -0.62 21.71
N ARG A 277 15.46 -0.89 23.00
CA ARG A 277 15.41 -2.27 23.53
C ARG A 277 14.35 -3.11 22.82
N ASN A 278 13.18 -2.56 22.61
CA ASN A 278 12.08 -3.24 21.89
C ASN A 278 12.34 -3.39 20.37
N SER A 279 13.34 -2.69 19.84
CA SER A 279 13.73 -2.74 18.43
C SER A 279 14.85 -3.73 18.14
N LEU A 280 15.48 -4.35 19.14
CA LEU A 280 16.61 -5.27 18.95
C LEU A 280 16.28 -6.41 17.99
N THR A 281 15.09 -6.99 18.11
CA THR A 281 14.67 -8.06 17.20
C THR A 281 14.52 -7.56 15.75
N ASN A 282 14.07 -6.33 15.54
CA ASN A 282 13.99 -5.73 14.21
C ASN A 282 15.39 -5.47 13.62
N PHE A 283 16.34 -5.01 14.44
CA PHE A 283 17.73 -4.88 14.00
C PHE A 283 18.32 -6.23 13.60
N GLN A 284 18.11 -7.27 14.42
CA GLN A 284 18.53 -8.64 14.12
C GLN A 284 17.95 -9.13 12.81
N MET A 285 16.64 -9.01 12.62
CA MET A 285 15.96 -9.40 11.38
C MET A 285 16.50 -8.65 10.15
N THR A 286 16.77 -7.35 10.30
CA THR A 286 17.33 -6.52 9.23
C THR A 286 18.75 -6.95 8.86
N ALA A 287 19.59 -7.28 9.85
CA ALA A 287 20.94 -7.77 9.62
C ALA A 287 20.93 -9.12 8.89
N ILE A 288 20.13 -10.07 9.36
CA ILE A 288 20.00 -11.40 8.73
C ILE A 288 19.42 -11.25 7.30
N SER A 289 18.42 -10.40 7.10
CA SER A 289 17.81 -10.18 5.77
C SER A 289 18.79 -9.57 4.76
N SER A 290 19.85 -8.89 5.19
CA SER A 290 20.85 -8.36 4.28
C SER A 290 21.65 -9.46 3.54
N TYR A 291 21.82 -10.63 4.16
CA TYR A 291 22.40 -11.80 3.49
C TYR A 291 21.50 -12.34 2.37
N ILE A 292 20.17 -12.27 2.56
CA ILE A 292 19.21 -12.65 1.49
C ILE A 292 19.34 -11.68 0.32
N ALA A 293 19.40 -10.38 0.58
CA ALA A 293 19.57 -9.35 -0.43
C ALA A 293 20.89 -9.48 -1.20
N ALA A 294 21.96 -9.87 -0.50
CA ALA A 294 23.28 -10.15 -1.09
C ALA A 294 23.37 -11.51 -1.80
N LYS A 295 22.34 -12.37 -1.67
CA LYS A 295 22.33 -13.77 -2.12
C LYS A 295 23.49 -14.60 -1.52
N ASP A 296 23.94 -14.23 -0.33
CA ASP A 296 24.95 -14.98 0.44
C ASP A 296 24.26 -16.01 1.34
N TRP A 297 24.01 -17.19 0.78
CA TRP A 297 23.29 -18.27 1.46
C TRP A 297 24.11 -18.93 2.57
N ALA A 298 25.45 -18.97 2.41
CA ALA A 298 26.35 -19.48 3.43
C ALA A 298 26.41 -18.55 4.65
N GLY A 299 26.54 -17.23 4.39
CA GLY A 299 26.48 -16.21 5.41
C GLY A 299 25.13 -16.18 6.12
N LEU A 300 24.01 -16.29 5.39
CA LEU A 300 22.66 -16.39 5.96
C LEU A 300 22.55 -17.54 6.95
N LYS A 301 22.98 -18.74 6.57
CA LYS A 301 22.96 -19.92 7.44
C LYS A 301 23.75 -19.68 8.71
N LYS A 302 25.00 -19.20 8.58
CA LYS A 302 25.87 -18.88 9.72
C LYS A 302 25.27 -17.83 10.64
N ALA A 303 24.70 -16.75 10.09
CA ALA A 303 24.09 -15.66 10.87
C ALA A 303 22.90 -16.15 11.71
N ILE A 304 22.07 -17.03 11.15
CA ILE A 304 20.94 -17.64 11.88
C ILE A 304 21.43 -18.59 12.97
N GLU A 305 22.48 -19.39 12.70
CA GLU A 305 23.05 -20.32 13.68
C GLU A 305 23.73 -19.56 14.84
N SER A 306 24.46 -18.49 14.53
CA SER A 306 25.19 -17.68 15.52
C SER A 306 24.28 -16.80 16.36
N ASN A 307 23.16 -16.35 15.82
CA ASN A 307 22.22 -15.46 16.48
C ASN A 307 20.76 -15.89 16.20
N PRO A 308 20.27 -16.94 16.90
CA PRO A 308 18.96 -17.51 16.62
C PRO A 308 17.82 -16.54 16.85
N VAL A 309 16.90 -16.42 15.87
CA VAL A 309 15.66 -15.65 15.99
C VAL A 309 14.69 -16.39 16.90
N LYS A 310 14.38 -15.81 18.07
CA LYS A 310 13.55 -16.46 19.09
C LYS A 310 12.06 -16.46 18.75
N ASP A 311 11.56 -15.43 18.07
CA ASP A 311 10.14 -15.36 17.68
C ASP A 311 9.90 -16.21 16.42
N SER A 312 9.16 -17.30 16.59
CA SER A 312 8.87 -18.25 15.51
C SER A 312 8.08 -17.64 14.35
N ALA A 313 7.29 -16.59 14.56
CA ALA A 313 6.57 -15.91 13.49
C ALA A 313 7.53 -15.12 12.60
N GLN A 314 8.47 -14.39 13.22
CA GLN A 314 9.52 -13.67 12.49
C GLN A 314 10.47 -14.63 11.79
N LEU A 315 10.85 -15.73 12.45
CA LEU A 315 11.66 -16.78 11.84
C LEU A 315 10.96 -17.43 10.63
N ALA A 316 9.66 -17.72 10.72
CA ALA A 316 8.89 -18.26 9.61
C ALA A 316 8.82 -17.27 8.43
N SER A 317 8.66 -15.97 8.70
CA SER A 317 8.68 -14.93 7.68
C SER A 317 10.05 -14.82 6.99
N LEU A 318 11.13 -14.83 7.76
CA LEU A 318 12.49 -14.82 7.26
C LEU A 318 12.76 -16.05 6.37
N TYR A 319 12.38 -17.23 6.85
CA TYR A 319 12.59 -18.49 6.16
C TYR A 319 11.78 -18.58 4.86
N ASN A 320 10.55 -18.12 4.85
CA ASN A 320 9.77 -18.06 3.63
C ASN A 320 10.41 -17.14 2.58
N ASN A 321 10.82 -15.93 3.00
CA ASN A 321 11.50 -15.00 2.12
C ASN A 321 12.84 -15.56 1.59
N ALA A 322 13.65 -16.17 2.45
CA ALA A 322 14.89 -16.80 2.04
C ALA A 322 14.65 -17.94 1.03
N ALA A 323 13.71 -18.84 1.33
CA ALA A 323 13.40 -19.97 0.48
C ALA A 323 12.90 -19.55 -0.92
N TRP A 324 12.06 -18.51 -0.97
CA TRP A 324 11.61 -17.93 -2.23
C TRP A 324 12.79 -17.38 -3.05
N ASN A 325 13.64 -16.57 -2.45
CA ASN A 325 14.80 -16.00 -3.13
C ASN A 325 15.82 -17.07 -3.59
N ILE A 326 16.05 -18.10 -2.77
CA ILE A 326 16.95 -19.21 -3.13
C ILE A 326 16.42 -19.96 -4.35
N GLN A 327 15.12 -20.30 -4.38
CA GLN A 327 14.55 -21.06 -5.50
C GLN A 327 14.50 -20.25 -6.80
N GLU A 328 14.32 -18.93 -6.72
CA GLU A 328 14.36 -18.04 -7.90
C GLU A 328 15.78 -17.87 -8.45
N SER A 329 16.76 -17.70 -7.57
CA SER A 329 18.15 -17.44 -7.97
C SER A 329 18.95 -18.69 -8.32
N GLY A 330 18.40 -19.90 -8.15
CA GLY A 330 19.10 -21.16 -8.38
C GLY A 330 20.10 -21.53 -7.28
N GLY A 331 19.87 -21.08 -6.03
CA GLY A 331 20.74 -21.36 -4.88
C GLY A 331 20.52 -22.76 -4.25
N ASP A 332 20.89 -22.91 -2.97
CA ASP A 332 20.79 -24.16 -2.19
C ASP A 332 19.33 -24.56 -1.94
N LEU A 333 18.78 -25.38 -2.84
CA LEU A 333 17.41 -25.87 -2.74
C LEU A 333 17.16 -26.79 -1.52
N GLU A 334 18.21 -27.40 -0.94
CA GLU A 334 18.03 -28.19 0.29
C GLU A 334 17.82 -27.29 1.50
N LEU A 335 18.58 -26.19 1.57
CA LEU A 335 18.37 -25.16 2.57
C LEU A 335 16.97 -24.52 2.41
N ALA A 336 16.58 -24.19 1.17
CA ALA A 336 15.27 -23.65 0.87
C ALA A 336 14.13 -24.58 1.31
N GLU A 337 14.27 -25.91 1.09
CA GLU A 337 13.27 -26.88 1.55
C GLU A 337 13.14 -26.89 3.07
N LYS A 338 14.26 -26.93 3.81
CA LYS A 338 14.25 -26.90 5.29
C LYS A 338 13.55 -25.64 5.82
N MET A 339 13.90 -24.50 5.24
CA MET A 339 13.31 -23.21 5.63
C MET A 339 11.83 -23.12 5.31
N SER A 340 11.43 -23.41 4.07
CA SER A 340 10.02 -23.32 3.66
C SER A 340 9.13 -24.37 4.33
N ALA A 341 9.66 -25.56 4.63
CA ALA A 341 8.94 -26.59 5.40
C ALA A 341 8.60 -26.10 6.81
N PHE A 342 9.58 -25.49 7.50
CA PHE A 342 9.33 -24.87 8.82
C PHE A 342 8.28 -23.76 8.72
N ALA A 343 8.42 -22.85 7.76
CA ALA A 343 7.53 -21.71 7.59
C ALA A 343 6.08 -22.15 7.29
N ALA A 344 5.89 -23.13 6.39
CA ALA A 344 4.59 -23.70 6.06
C ALA A 344 3.96 -24.45 7.26
N ALA A 345 4.76 -25.25 7.98
CA ALA A 345 4.27 -25.98 9.15
C ALA A 345 3.83 -25.04 10.28
N TYR A 346 4.65 -24.03 10.60
CA TYR A 346 4.34 -23.03 11.62
C TYR A 346 3.06 -22.25 11.27
N THR A 347 2.96 -21.74 10.04
CA THR A 347 1.80 -20.93 9.62
C THR A 347 0.53 -21.78 9.52
N LYS A 348 0.62 -23.06 9.13
CA LYS A 348 -0.51 -24.00 9.19
C LYS A 348 -1.02 -24.18 10.61
N GLN A 349 -0.12 -24.36 11.57
CA GLN A 349 -0.46 -24.42 12.98
C GLN A 349 -1.16 -23.13 13.44
N GLN A 350 -0.58 -21.95 13.11
CA GLN A 350 -1.19 -20.66 13.51
C GLN A 350 -2.56 -20.44 12.87
N TRP A 351 -2.79 -20.92 11.65
CA TRP A 351 -4.12 -20.89 11.05
C TRP A 351 -5.13 -21.77 11.79
N LYS A 352 -4.74 -23.01 12.11
CA LYS A 352 -5.68 -24.00 12.74
C LYS A 352 -5.82 -23.80 14.25
N SER A 353 -4.73 -23.49 14.93
CA SER A 353 -4.65 -23.37 16.40
C SER A 353 -3.70 -22.25 16.77
N PRO A 354 -4.16 -20.98 16.71
CA PRO A 354 -3.31 -19.82 16.97
C PRO A 354 -2.82 -19.80 18.42
N THR A 355 -1.55 -19.45 18.60
CA THR A 355 -0.91 -19.36 19.92
C THR A 355 -0.89 -17.95 20.49
N LYS A 356 -1.08 -16.93 19.65
CA LYS A 356 -1.15 -15.52 20.06
C LYS A 356 -2.58 -14.99 19.88
N PRO A 357 -3.06 -14.10 20.77
CA PRO A 357 -4.35 -13.47 20.59
C PRO A 357 -4.35 -12.55 19.37
N LYS A 358 -5.56 -12.21 18.95
CA LYS A 358 -5.83 -11.21 17.91
C LYS A 358 -5.26 -9.84 18.35
N ALA A 359 -4.63 -9.11 17.43
CA ALA A 359 -4.26 -7.72 17.68
C ALA A 359 -5.51 -6.82 17.74
N ASP A 360 -5.50 -5.82 18.62
CA ASP A 360 -6.65 -4.94 18.86
C ASP A 360 -7.13 -4.22 17.60
N TYR A 361 -6.21 -3.84 16.69
CA TYR A 361 -6.53 -3.13 15.44
C TYR A 361 -7.14 -4.00 14.34
N GLN A 362 -7.32 -5.30 14.58
CA GLN A 362 -7.92 -6.25 13.63
C GLN A 362 -9.28 -6.73 14.13
N THR A 363 -10.23 -6.93 13.22
CA THR A 363 -11.45 -7.71 13.53
C THR A 363 -11.14 -9.20 13.63
N GLN A 364 -12.06 -9.97 14.20
CA GLN A 364 -11.92 -11.44 14.26
C GLN A 364 -11.80 -12.02 12.84
N LYS A 365 -12.66 -11.56 11.93
CA LYS A 365 -12.67 -11.99 10.52
C LYS A 365 -11.37 -11.64 9.81
N GLN A 366 -10.87 -10.41 9.96
CA GLN A 366 -9.60 -9.98 9.38
C GLN A 366 -8.43 -10.84 9.90
N TRP A 367 -8.38 -11.07 11.20
CA TRP A 367 -7.34 -11.89 11.83
C TRP A 367 -7.35 -13.34 11.35
N GLU A 368 -8.54 -13.97 11.23
CA GLU A 368 -8.69 -15.33 10.71
C GLU A 368 -8.29 -15.41 9.23
N SER A 369 -8.76 -14.46 8.42
CA SER A 369 -8.45 -14.39 7.00
C SER A 369 -6.95 -14.16 6.75
N ALA A 370 -6.31 -13.27 7.52
CA ALA A 370 -4.88 -13.01 7.41
C ALA A 370 -4.03 -14.26 7.69
N ARG A 371 -4.36 -15.03 8.74
CA ARG A 371 -3.65 -16.28 9.05
C ARG A 371 -3.84 -17.34 7.97
N LYS A 372 -5.08 -17.48 7.46
CA LYS A 372 -5.39 -18.37 6.35
C LYS A 372 -4.55 -18.00 5.12
N ALA A 373 -4.54 -16.73 4.74
CA ALA A 373 -3.80 -16.22 3.59
C ALA A 373 -2.28 -16.38 3.76
N THR A 374 -1.73 -16.09 4.95
CA THR A 374 -0.31 -16.28 5.25
C THR A 374 0.10 -17.75 5.07
N TYR A 375 -0.69 -18.68 5.57
CA TYR A 375 -0.42 -20.10 5.34
C TYR A 375 -0.48 -20.45 3.85
N GLY A 376 -1.46 -19.95 3.09
CA GLY A 376 -1.57 -20.19 1.65
C GLY A 376 -0.31 -19.75 0.88
N MET A 377 0.19 -18.56 1.19
CA MET A 377 1.42 -18.03 0.60
C MET A 377 2.65 -18.88 0.92
N TYR A 378 2.80 -19.32 2.18
CA TYR A 378 3.95 -20.12 2.61
C TYR A 378 3.88 -21.57 2.10
N ALA A 379 2.69 -22.13 1.97
CA ALA A 379 2.46 -23.42 1.33
C ALA A 379 2.82 -23.38 -0.16
N ASP A 380 2.54 -22.27 -0.85
CA ASP A 380 2.93 -22.05 -2.24
C ASP A 380 4.46 -22.03 -2.41
N THR A 381 5.15 -21.25 -1.57
CA THR A 381 6.62 -21.22 -1.56
C THR A 381 7.21 -22.62 -1.36
N TYR A 382 6.70 -23.37 -0.38
CA TYR A 382 7.17 -24.74 -0.12
C TYR A 382 6.88 -25.67 -1.30
N ALA A 383 5.69 -25.56 -1.90
CA ALA A 383 5.33 -26.34 -3.08
C ALA A 383 6.25 -26.07 -4.27
N MET A 384 6.59 -24.79 -4.52
CA MET A 384 7.50 -24.40 -5.58
C MET A 384 8.92 -24.92 -5.34
N VAL A 385 9.44 -24.82 -4.13
CA VAL A 385 10.74 -25.41 -3.76
C VAL A 385 10.74 -26.91 -4.00
N LEU A 386 9.69 -27.62 -3.59
CA LEU A 386 9.55 -29.06 -3.83
C LEU A 386 9.46 -29.41 -5.33
N TYR A 387 8.78 -28.58 -6.13
CA TYR A 387 8.77 -28.71 -7.59
C TYR A 387 10.19 -28.61 -8.17
N LYS A 388 10.94 -27.57 -7.78
CA LYS A 388 12.34 -27.37 -8.23
C LYS A 388 13.26 -28.53 -7.83
N ARG A 389 12.98 -29.19 -6.70
CA ARG A 389 13.69 -30.39 -6.24
C ARG A 389 13.22 -31.70 -6.87
N GLY A 390 12.22 -31.68 -7.78
CA GLY A 390 11.66 -32.88 -8.39
C GLY A 390 10.76 -33.72 -7.45
N GLN A 391 10.43 -33.20 -6.26
CA GLN A 391 9.60 -33.90 -5.26
C GLN A 391 8.10 -33.66 -5.49
N TYR A 392 7.63 -33.92 -6.70
CA TYR A 392 6.31 -33.51 -7.18
C TYR A 392 5.15 -34.05 -6.33
N LYS A 393 5.18 -35.36 -5.97
CA LYS A 393 4.12 -35.97 -5.16
C LYS A 393 4.02 -35.36 -3.76
N LYS A 394 5.15 -34.92 -3.18
CA LYS A 394 5.19 -34.23 -1.88
C LYS A 394 4.71 -32.78 -2.00
N GLY A 395 5.02 -32.08 -3.09
CA GLY A 395 4.65 -30.69 -3.32
C GLY A 395 3.20 -30.49 -3.69
N TYR A 396 2.59 -31.42 -4.44
CA TYR A 396 1.24 -31.29 -4.97
C TYR A 396 0.17 -30.96 -3.90
N PRO A 397 0.11 -31.64 -2.72
CA PRO A 397 -0.88 -31.30 -1.69
C PRO A 397 -0.79 -29.84 -1.21
N TYR A 398 0.41 -29.29 -1.07
CA TYR A 398 0.63 -27.91 -0.62
C TYR A 398 0.19 -26.91 -1.70
N ALA A 399 0.53 -27.14 -2.97
CA ALA A 399 0.06 -26.32 -4.07
C ALA A 399 -1.46 -26.35 -4.20
N LYS A 400 -2.08 -27.53 -4.08
CA LYS A 400 -3.54 -27.67 -4.10
C LYS A 400 -4.20 -26.94 -2.93
N GLU A 401 -3.63 -27.07 -1.72
CA GLU A 401 -4.16 -26.37 -0.54
C GLU A 401 -4.04 -24.85 -0.71
N SER A 402 -2.91 -24.34 -1.24
CA SER A 402 -2.73 -22.92 -1.54
C SER A 402 -3.71 -22.43 -2.61
N ALA A 403 -3.69 -22.99 -3.80
CA ALA A 403 -4.45 -22.48 -4.94
C ALA A 403 -5.96 -22.70 -4.79
N ILE A 404 -6.37 -23.91 -4.39
CA ILE A 404 -7.79 -24.32 -4.45
C ILE A 404 -8.51 -24.09 -3.11
N VAL A 405 -7.90 -24.48 -1.98
CA VAL A 405 -8.58 -24.43 -0.67
C VAL A 405 -8.50 -23.04 -0.05
N ILE A 406 -7.35 -22.38 -0.15
CA ILE A 406 -7.10 -21.07 0.46
C ILE A 406 -7.55 -19.94 -0.47
N ASN A 407 -7.06 -19.93 -1.71
CA ASN A 407 -7.30 -18.89 -2.70
C ASN A 407 -8.50 -19.16 -3.61
N GLU A 408 -9.15 -20.30 -3.52
CA GLU A 408 -10.38 -20.65 -4.26
C GLU A 408 -10.21 -20.47 -5.79
N GLY A 409 -9.01 -20.72 -6.31
CA GLY A 409 -8.67 -20.52 -7.72
C GLY A 409 -8.50 -19.06 -8.14
N LYS A 410 -8.60 -18.09 -7.21
CA LYS A 410 -8.59 -16.65 -7.52
C LYS A 410 -7.18 -16.04 -7.68
N GLY A 411 -6.12 -16.74 -7.22
CA GLY A 411 -4.72 -16.30 -7.30
C GLY A 411 -4.02 -16.89 -8.51
N ALA A 412 -3.72 -16.10 -9.55
CA ALA A 412 -3.12 -16.60 -10.79
C ALA A 412 -1.75 -17.27 -10.53
N ASP A 413 -0.91 -16.69 -9.67
CA ASP A 413 0.43 -17.24 -9.38
C ASP A 413 0.35 -18.55 -8.61
N ASN A 414 -0.53 -18.65 -7.60
CA ASN A 414 -0.79 -19.91 -6.89
C ASN A 414 -1.35 -20.99 -7.84
N ASN A 415 -2.21 -20.60 -8.78
CA ASN A 415 -2.71 -21.49 -9.83
C ASN A 415 -1.56 -21.96 -10.75
N GLY A 416 -0.56 -21.09 -11.02
CA GLY A 416 0.66 -21.43 -11.74
C GLY A 416 1.48 -22.52 -11.05
N THR A 417 1.79 -22.34 -9.75
CA THR A 417 2.47 -23.36 -8.93
C THR A 417 1.69 -24.68 -8.90
N TYR A 418 0.36 -24.58 -8.71
CA TYR A 418 -0.52 -25.76 -8.75
C TYR A 418 -0.44 -26.49 -10.11
N ALA A 419 -0.51 -25.75 -11.21
CA ALA A 419 -0.49 -26.31 -12.56
C ALA A 419 0.83 -27.08 -12.85
N LEU A 420 1.97 -26.52 -12.44
CA LEU A 420 3.28 -27.17 -12.58
C LEU A 420 3.32 -28.53 -11.89
N LEU A 421 2.78 -28.62 -10.68
CA LEU A 421 2.75 -29.86 -9.91
C LEU A 421 1.67 -30.83 -10.38
N ALA A 422 0.49 -30.31 -10.73
CA ALA A 422 -0.62 -31.10 -11.27
C ALA A 422 -0.24 -31.82 -12.57
N GLU A 423 0.49 -31.14 -13.48
CA GLU A 423 1.02 -31.76 -14.71
C GLU A 423 1.89 -32.99 -14.43
N LYS A 424 2.67 -32.99 -13.33
CA LYS A 424 3.59 -34.08 -12.97
C LYS A 424 2.91 -35.22 -12.20
N VAL A 425 1.75 -34.96 -11.59
CA VAL A 425 1.13 -35.91 -10.63
C VAL A 425 -0.19 -36.45 -11.14
N LEU A 426 -0.97 -35.66 -11.88
CA LEU A 426 -2.33 -36.02 -12.29
C LEU A 426 -2.42 -36.51 -13.74
N PRO A 427 -3.46 -37.30 -14.07
CA PRO A 427 -3.80 -37.59 -15.46
C PRO A 427 -4.14 -36.32 -16.26
N VAL A 428 -3.77 -36.27 -17.55
CA VAL A 428 -4.01 -35.13 -18.45
C VAL A 428 -5.45 -34.65 -18.39
N LYS A 429 -6.42 -35.58 -18.49
CA LYS A 429 -7.87 -35.25 -18.47
C LYS A 429 -8.29 -34.48 -17.21
N THR A 430 -7.64 -34.75 -16.06
CA THR A 430 -7.96 -34.12 -14.78
C THR A 430 -7.42 -32.69 -14.73
N TYR A 431 -6.09 -32.52 -14.86
CA TYR A 431 -5.51 -31.21 -14.71
C TYR A 431 -5.89 -30.24 -15.84
N LYS A 432 -6.05 -30.74 -17.08
CA LYS A 432 -6.42 -29.91 -18.22
C LYS A 432 -7.76 -29.18 -17.97
N LYS A 433 -8.79 -29.89 -17.46
CA LYS A 433 -10.10 -29.30 -17.14
C LYS A 433 -9.99 -28.16 -16.12
N GLU A 434 -9.18 -28.35 -15.09
CA GLU A 434 -8.98 -27.35 -14.04
C GLU A 434 -8.22 -26.13 -14.57
N LEU A 435 -7.18 -26.34 -15.40
CA LEU A 435 -6.41 -25.25 -16.01
C LEU A 435 -7.23 -24.47 -17.05
N GLU A 436 -8.08 -25.14 -17.84
CA GLU A 436 -9.04 -24.48 -18.73
C GLU A 436 -9.98 -23.55 -17.95
N GLN A 437 -10.41 -23.97 -16.76
CA GLN A 437 -11.25 -23.11 -15.91
C GLN A 437 -10.48 -21.87 -15.43
N PHE A 438 -9.21 -22.01 -15.01
CA PHE A 438 -8.40 -20.84 -14.65
C PHE A 438 -8.23 -19.85 -15.80
N VAL A 439 -8.11 -20.33 -17.04
CA VAL A 439 -8.05 -19.46 -18.23
C VAL A 439 -9.36 -18.73 -18.44
N LYS A 440 -10.51 -19.44 -18.37
CA LYS A 440 -11.85 -18.86 -18.51
C LYS A 440 -12.13 -17.79 -17.46
N ASP A 441 -11.67 -18.01 -16.23
CA ASP A 441 -11.86 -17.09 -15.12
C ASP A 441 -10.87 -15.89 -15.14
N GLY A 442 -9.95 -15.84 -16.12
CA GLY A 442 -8.88 -14.83 -16.18
C GLY A 442 -7.90 -14.96 -15.00
N LYS A 443 -7.72 -16.18 -14.47
CA LYS A 443 -6.85 -16.51 -13.34
C LYS A 443 -5.71 -17.45 -13.73
N SER A 444 -5.20 -17.27 -14.95
CA SER A 444 -4.11 -18.07 -15.50
C SER A 444 -2.84 -17.25 -15.70
N THR A 445 -1.70 -17.95 -15.71
CA THR A 445 -0.38 -17.42 -16.07
C THR A 445 0.02 -17.94 -17.46
N SER A 446 1.07 -17.35 -18.05
CA SER A 446 1.70 -17.87 -19.28
C SER A 446 2.14 -19.33 -19.11
N GLY A 447 2.67 -19.70 -17.93
CA GLY A 447 3.04 -21.09 -17.61
C GLY A 447 1.86 -22.06 -17.68
N ILE A 448 0.65 -21.66 -17.26
CA ILE A 448 -0.57 -22.46 -17.42
C ILE A 448 -0.90 -22.66 -18.91
N THR A 449 -0.76 -21.60 -19.71
CA THR A 449 -0.98 -21.66 -21.16
C THR A 449 -0.02 -22.65 -21.83
N GLU A 450 1.26 -22.64 -21.45
CA GLU A 450 2.26 -23.59 -21.95
C GLU A 450 1.95 -25.04 -21.54
N ILE A 451 1.45 -25.27 -20.31
CA ILE A 451 1.03 -26.62 -19.89
C ILE A 451 -0.17 -27.10 -20.70
N LEU A 452 -1.15 -26.22 -20.97
CA LEU A 452 -2.29 -26.53 -21.84
C LEU A 452 -1.85 -26.80 -23.28
N GLU A 453 -0.83 -26.09 -23.80
CA GLU A 453 -0.26 -26.35 -25.11
C GLU A 453 0.34 -27.76 -25.17
N ARG A 454 1.15 -28.13 -24.18
CA ARG A 454 1.71 -29.49 -24.08
C ARG A 454 0.63 -30.58 -24.01
N ALA A 455 -0.43 -30.31 -23.24
CA ALA A 455 -1.58 -31.21 -23.15
C ALA A 455 -2.34 -31.34 -24.49
N TYR A 456 -2.57 -30.22 -25.18
CA TYR A 456 -3.23 -30.16 -26.49
C TYR A 456 -2.41 -30.91 -27.53
N VAL A 457 -1.10 -30.65 -27.64
CA VAL A 457 -0.21 -31.34 -28.59
C VAL A 457 -0.16 -32.86 -28.30
N LYS A 458 -0.17 -33.27 -27.03
CA LYS A 458 -0.22 -34.69 -26.66
C LYS A 458 -1.50 -35.36 -27.15
N GLU A 459 -2.64 -34.67 -27.09
CA GLU A 459 -3.93 -35.18 -27.53
C GLU A 459 -4.11 -35.12 -29.07
N LYS A 460 -3.78 -33.97 -29.66
CA LYS A 460 -4.01 -33.70 -31.09
C LYS A 460 -2.87 -34.11 -32.02
N LYS A 461 -1.69 -34.45 -31.44
CA LYS A 461 -0.44 -34.74 -32.17
C LYS A 461 0.07 -33.58 -33.04
N SER A 462 -0.50 -32.38 -32.89
CA SER A 462 -0.16 -31.14 -33.59
C SER A 462 -0.41 -29.93 -32.69
N LYS A 463 0.34 -28.84 -32.89
CA LYS A 463 0.08 -27.53 -32.31
C LYS A 463 -0.99 -26.74 -33.09
N GLU A 464 -1.28 -27.16 -34.29
CA GLU A 464 -2.25 -26.48 -35.17
C GLU A 464 -3.61 -26.34 -34.46
N GLY A 465 -4.17 -25.11 -34.51
CA GLY A 465 -5.43 -24.78 -33.86
C GLY A 465 -5.33 -24.47 -32.36
N PHE A 466 -4.15 -24.55 -31.74
CA PHE A 466 -3.99 -24.24 -30.32
C PHE A 466 -4.32 -22.78 -30.01
N ASP A 467 -3.88 -21.82 -30.85
CA ASP A 467 -4.14 -20.40 -30.64
C ASP A 467 -5.65 -20.09 -30.70
N ALA A 468 -6.37 -20.71 -31.59
CA ALA A 468 -7.83 -20.58 -31.66
C ALA A 468 -8.51 -21.20 -30.42
N TYR A 469 -8.01 -22.36 -29.97
CA TYR A 469 -8.52 -23.02 -28.77
C TYR A 469 -8.30 -22.15 -27.50
N ILE A 470 -7.10 -21.61 -27.29
CA ILE A 470 -6.82 -20.78 -26.11
C ILE A 470 -7.50 -19.41 -26.19
N GLY A 471 -7.60 -18.84 -27.39
CA GLY A 471 -8.34 -17.60 -27.64
C GLY A 471 -9.81 -17.72 -27.25
N LYS A 472 -10.47 -18.83 -27.61
CA LYS A 472 -11.86 -19.10 -27.20
C LYS A 472 -12.03 -19.24 -25.70
N LEU A 473 -11.04 -19.82 -24.98
CA LEU A 473 -11.08 -19.90 -23.51
C LEU A 473 -10.92 -18.54 -22.85
N LYS A 474 -10.13 -17.63 -23.43
CA LYS A 474 -9.87 -16.28 -22.90
C LYS A 474 -10.98 -15.27 -23.22
N GLU A 475 -11.83 -15.54 -24.20
CA GLU A 475 -12.81 -14.57 -24.72
C GLU A 475 -13.75 -14.05 -23.63
N GLU A 476 -14.29 -14.95 -22.80
CA GLU A 476 -15.22 -14.58 -21.73
C GLU A 476 -14.57 -13.68 -20.68
N SER A 477 -13.37 -14.04 -20.21
CA SER A 477 -12.62 -13.25 -19.22
C SER A 477 -12.16 -11.90 -19.79
N HIS A 478 -11.80 -11.85 -21.07
CA HIS A 478 -11.44 -10.61 -21.75
C HIS A 478 -12.63 -9.65 -21.86
N LEU A 479 -13.80 -10.16 -22.28
CA LEU A 479 -15.04 -9.36 -22.35
C LEU A 479 -15.47 -8.85 -20.98
N ALA A 480 -15.37 -9.68 -19.93
CA ALA A 480 -15.66 -9.27 -18.55
C ALA A 480 -14.68 -8.18 -18.08
N MET A 481 -13.41 -8.30 -18.40
CA MET A 481 -12.40 -7.28 -18.10
C MET A 481 -12.69 -5.95 -18.80
N LEU A 482 -13.01 -5.98 -20.11
CA LEU A 482 -13.40 -4.78 -20.86
C LEU A 482 -14.63 -4.11 -20.26
N ALA A 483 -15.66 -4.89 -19.87
CA ALA A 483 -16.86 -4.35 -19.23
C ALA A 483 -16.52 -3.64 -17.91
N HIS A 484 -15.74 -4.28 -17.04
CA HIS A 484 -15.31 -3.71 -15.76
C HIS A 484 -14.45 -2.44 -15.95
N LEU A 485 -13.47 -2.46 -16.86
CA LEU A 485 -12.64 -1.30 -17.15
C LEU A 485 -13.44 -0.15 -17.74
N LYS A 486 -14.45 -0.44 -18.57
CA LYS A 486 -15.33 0.59 -19.13
C LYS A 486 -16.14 1.33 -18.05
N GLU A 487 -16.56 0.64 -16.99
CA GLU A 487 -17.24 1.27 -15.85
C GLU A 487 -16.31 2.19 -15.03
N SER A 488 -15.02 1.89 -14.98
CA SER A 488 -14.00 2.64 -14.25
C SER A 488 -13.25 3.67 -15.09
N MET A 489 -13.62 3.86 -16.37
CA MET A 489 -13.01 4.88 -17.24
C MET A 489 -13.25 6.28 -16.71
N ILE A 490 -12.17 7.05 -16.59
CA ILE A 490 -12.20 8.48 -16.27
C ILE A 490 -12.10 9.32 -17.57
N ASN A 491 -12.32 10.62 -17.46
CA ASN A 491 -12.18 11.55 -18.57
C ASN A 491 -11.63 12.89 -18.07
N GLU A 492 -10.32 12.91 -17.78
CA GLU A 492 -9.64 14.07 -17.26
C GLU A 492 -8.59 14.56 -18.26
N LYS A 493 -8.44 15.87 -18.42
CA LYS A 493 -7.41 16.43 -19.29
C LYS A 493 -6.03 16.07 -18.75
N ALA A 494 -5.20 15.42 -19.57
CA ALA A 494 -3.81 15.16 -19.20
C ALA A 494 -3.03 16.48 -19.05
N PRO A 495 -2.23 16.64 -17.99
CA PRO A 495 -1.30 17.76 -17.86
C PRO A 495 -0.34 17.82 -19.03
N ALA A 496 -0.09 19.02 -19.53
CA ALA A 496 0.91 19.25 -20.58
C ALA A 496 2.32 19.24 -19.96
N PHE A 497 3.22 18.48 -20.54
CA PHE A 497 4.62 18.49 -20.13
C PHE A 497 5.55 18.20 -21.30
N ALA A 498 6.81 18.63 -21.14
CA ALA A 498 7.88 18.31 -22.05
C ALA A 498 9.16 18.05 -21.24
N LEU A 499 9.77 16.89 -21.45
CA LEU A 499 10.96 16.44 -20.73
C LEU A 499 12.03 15.98 -21.71
N LEU A 500 13.28 15.96 -21.28
CA LEU A 500 14.37 15.33 -22.01
C LEU A 500 14.40 13.83 -21.73
N ASN A 501 14.61 13.03 -22.76
CA ASN A 501 14.88 11.62 -22.57
C ASN A 501 16.39 11.37 -22.30
N LEU A 502 16.77 10.13 -21.99
CA LEU A 502 18.16 9.74 -21.69
C LEU A 502 19.15 9.98 -22.87
N ASP A 503 18.65 10.22 -24.07
CA ASP A 503 19.47 10.56 -25.25
C ASP A 503 19.50 12.08 -25.51
N GLY A 504 18.94 12.89 -24.60
CA GLY A 504 18.90 14.35 -24.71
C GLY A 504 17.84 14.90 -25.68
N LYS A 505 16.98 14.04 -26.22
CA LYS A 505 15.87 14.46 -27.07
C LYS A 505 14.71 14.96 -26.22
N LYS A 506 14.18 16.13 -26.54
CA LYS A 506 12.96 16.66 -25.93
C LYS A 506 11.75 15.92 -26.46
N ILE A 507 10.93 15.39 -25.57
CA ILE A 507 9.64 14.76 -25.87
C ILE A 507 8.56 15.65 -25.25
N ASP A 508 7.68 16.18 -26.09
CA ASP A 508 6.50 16.93 -25.69
C ASP A 508 5.27 16.06 -25.83
N ILE A 509 4.49 15.90 -24.75
CA ILE A 509 3.29 15.07 -24.79
C ILE A 509 2.25 15.62 -25.78
N ALA A 510 2.25 16.92 -26.06
CA ALA A 510 1.36 17.53 -27.04
C ALA A 510 1.63 17.03 -28.49
N GLU A 511 2.87 16.64 -28.79
CA GLU A 511 3.26 16.07 -30.09
C GLU A 511 2.80 14.62 -30.25
N LEU A 512 2.40 13.98 -29.16
CA LEU A 512 1.85 12.60 -29.15
C LEU A 512 0.34 12.56 -29.35
N LYS A 513 -0.32 13.69 -29.55
CA LYS A 513 -1.74 13.75 -29.85
C LYS A 513 -2.08 12.91 -31.08
N GLY A 514 -3.19 12.21 -31.04
CA GLY A 514 -3.58 11.22 -32.06
C GLY A 514 -3.12 9.80 -31.76
N LYS A 515 -2.31 9.62 -30.70
CA LYS A 515 -1.89 8.29 -30.21
C LYS A 515 -2.50 7.98 -28.84
N VAL A 516 -2.61 6.72 -28.51
CA VAL A 516 -2.80 6.27 -27.13
C VAL A 516 -1.43 6.31 -26.45
N VAL A 517 -1.31 7.06 -25.37
CA VAL A 517 -0.03 7.23 -24.66
C VAL A 517 -0.12 6.59 -23.29
N ILE A 518 0.84 5.71 -23.01
CA ILE A 518 1.02 5.09 -21.70
C ILE A 518 2.15 5.86 -21.00
N VAL A 519 1.84 6.49 -19.87
CA VAL A 519 2.82 7.21 -19.03
C VAL A 519 3.01 6.40 -17.75
N ASP A 520 4.21 5.87 -17.50
CA ASP A 520 4.56 5.11 -16.29
C ASP A 520 5.55 5.91 -15.44
N PHE A 521 5.14 6.31 -14.23
CA PHE A 521 6.00 6.99 -13.26
C PHE A 521 6.76 5.99 -12.40
N TRP A 522 8.09 6.13 -12.37
CA TRP A 522 8.96 5.17 -11.69
C TRP A 522 10.24 5.82 -11.14
N ALA A 523 11.05 5.04 -10.40
CA ALA A 523 12.39 5.39 -9.95
C ALA A 523 13.29 4.15 -9.80
N THR A 524 14.61 4.33 -9.87
CA THR A 524 15.56 3.21 -9.75
C THR A 524 15.55 2.54 -8.37
N TRP A 525 15.19 3.25 -7.31
CA TRP A 525 15.06 2.72 -5.96
C TRP A 525 13.72 2.01 -5.71
N CYS A 526 12.73 2.18 -6.58
CA CYS A 526 11.38 1.63 -6.43
C CYS A 526 11.34 0.12 -6.75
N GLY A 527 11.24 -0.71 -5.74
CA GLY A 527 11.16 -2.18 -5.87
C GLY A 527 9.97 -2.64 -6.73
N PRO A 528 8.72 -2.24 -6.41
CA PRO A 528 7.53 -2.62 -7.19
C PRO A 528 7.56 -2.12 -8.64
N CYS A 529 8.18 -0.96 -8.91
CA CYS A 529 8.36 -0.45 -10.28
C CYS A 529 9.22 -1.42 -11.09
N LYS A 530 10.39 -1.77 -10.55
CA LYS A 530 11.31 -2.73 -11.21
C LYS A 530 10.68 -4.09 -11.40
N ALA A 531 9.87 -4.54 -10.44
CA ALA A 531 9.14 -5.79 -10.53
C ALA A 531 8.07 -5.79 -11.64
N SER A 532 7.48 -4.61 -11.98
CA SER A 532 6.51 -4.50 -13.08
C SER A 532 7.14 -4.43 -14.48
N PHE A 533 8.44 -4.18 -14.60
CA PHE A 533 9.10 -3.90 -15.87
C PHE A 533 9.11 -5.07 -16.86
N PRO A 534 9.24 -6.36 -16.46
CA PRO A 534 9.09 -7.45 -17.40
C PRO A 534 7.71 -7.48 -18.08
N GLY A 535 6.64 -7.21 -17.32
CA GLY A 535 5.29 -7.09 -17.84
C GLY A 535 5.12 -5.85 -18.76
N MET A 536 5.73 -4.72 -18.38
CA MET A 536 5.73 -3.49 -19.19
C MET A 536 6.48 -3.70 -20.51
N GLN A 537 7.65 -4.37 -20.50
CA GLN A 537 8.40 -4.70 -21.70
C GLN A 537 7.58 -5.60 -22.64
N LYS A 538 6.97 -6.67 -22.07
CA LYS A 538 6.08 -7.57 -22.85
C LYS A 538 4.93 -6.80 -23.50
N THR A 539 4.30 -5.88 -22.79
CA THR A 539 3.20 -5.07 -23.35
C THR A 539 3.73 -4.12 -24.42
N GLN A 540 4.83 -3.42 -24.17
CA GLN A 540 5.44 -2.55 -25.17
C GLN A 540 5.80 -3.33 -26.46
N ASP A 541 6.35 -4.53 -26.32
CA ASP A 541 6.71 -5.38 -27.47
C ASP A 541 5.50 -5.80 -28.31
N GLN A 542 4.32 -6.00 -27.68
CA GLN A 542 3.07 -6.28 -28.42
C GLN A 542 2.62 -5.12 -29.29
N TYR A 543 2.92 -3.88 -28.89
CA TYR A 543 2.53 -2.66 -29.59
C TYR A 543 3.68 -1.95 -30.33
N LYS A 544 4.88 -2.57 -30.40
CA LYS A 544 6.07 -1.93 -31.00
C LYS A 544 5.88 -1.48 -32.45
N ASP A 545 5.06 -2.21 -33.22
CA ASP A 545 4.77 -1.95 -34.63
C ASP A 545 3.45 -1.18 -34.84
N ASP A 546 2.75 -0.80 -33.77
CA ASP A 546 1.54 0.03 -33.83
C ASP A 546 1.91 1.53 -33.71
N PRO A 547 1.82 2.30 -34.80
CA PRO A 547 2.16 3.73 -34.79
C PRO A 547 1.21 4.58 -33.92
N ASN A 548 0.07 4.03 -33.53
CA ASN A 548 -0.97 4.71 -32.75
C ASN A 548 -0.80 4.53 -31.23
N VAL A 549 0.20 3.78 -30.78
CA VAL A 549 0.48 3.55 -29.36
C VAL A 549 1.89 4.03 -29.01
N LYS A 550 2.06 4.74 -27.92
CA LYS A 550 3.36 5.21 -27.42
C LYS A 550 3.50 4.94 -25.94
N PHE A 551 4.61 4.31 -25.54
CA PHE A 551 5.01 4.14 -24.16
C PHE A 551 6.03 5.21 -23.79
N VAL A 552 5.87 5.82 -22.61
CA VAL A 552 6.73 6.84 -22.04
C VAL A 552 6.96 6.49 -20.56
N PHE A 553 8.21 6.34 -20.17
CA PHE A 553 8.58 6.02 -18.79
C PHE A 553 9.17 7.27 -18.14
N VAL A 554 8.48 7.84 -17.15
CA VAL A 554 8.91 9.08 -16.47
C VAL A 554 9.65 8.71 -15.19
N ASP A 555 10.98 8.86 -15.23
CA ASP A 555 11.82 8.71 -14.04
C ASP A 555 11.67 9.95 -13.15
N THR A 556 11.29 9.74 -11.89
CA THR A 556 11.00 10.80 -10.93
C THR A 556 11.44 10.42 -9.52
N TRP A 557 11.53 11.39 -8.60
CA TRP A 557 11.89 11.20 -7.19
C TRP A 557 13.22 10.49 -6.95
N GLU A 558 14.16 10.56 -7.92
CA GLU A 558 15.50 10.01 -7.73
C GLU A 558 16.23 10.69 -6.58
N GLN A 559 16.93 9.89 -5.77
CA GLN A 559 17.60 10.32 -4.54
C GLN A 559 19.13 10.38 -4.68
N VAL A 560 19.62 10.33 -5.91
CA VAL A 560 21.07 10.37 -6.24
C VAL A 560 21.40 11.65 -7.00
N ASP A 561 22.67 12.08 -6.95
CA ASP A 561 23.11 13.30 -7.63
C ASP A 561 23.15 13.13 -9.17
N GLU A 562 23.62 11.98 -9.68
CA GLU A 562 23.72 11.66 -11.11
C GLU A 562 22.49 10.89 -11.60
N LYS A 563 21.31 11.54 -11.59
CA LYS A 563 20.01 10.90 -11.86
C LYS A 563 19.93 10.23 -13.23
N GLU A 564 20.28 10.98 -14.30
CA GLU A 564 20.25 10.46 -15.67
C GLU A 564 21.15 9.24 -15.86
N LYS A 565 22.38 9.31 -15.33
CA LYS A 565 23.32 8.21 -15.41
C LYS A 565 22.80 6.97 -14.67
N ASN A 566 22.22 7.16 -13.47
CA ASN A 566 21.65 6.10 -12.67
C ASN A 566 20.49 5.40 -13.39
N ALA A 567 19.56 6.15 -13.97
CA ALA A 567 18.48 5.63 -14.78
C ALA A 567 18.99 4.88 -16.03
N LYS A 568 19.95 5.48 -16.77
CA LYS A 568 20.54 4.88 -17.96
C LYS A 568 21.26 3.57 -17.67
N ASP A 569 22.08 3.55 -16.62
CA ASP A 569 22.81 2.33 -16.19
C ASP A 569 21.83 1.21 -15.81
N PHE A 570 20.73 1.54 -15.16
CA PHE A 570 19.69 0.56 -14.81
C PHE A 570 19.01 -0.02 -16.06
N ILE A 571 18.58 0.82 -17.02
CA ILE A 571 17.91 0.38 -18.25
C ILE A 571 18.84 -0.50 -19.09
N VAL A 572 20.10 -0.08 -19.29
CA VAL A 572 21.09 -0.82 -20.07
C VAL A 572 21.42 -2.18 -19.41
N LYS A 573 21.66 -2.18 -18.10
CA LYS A 573 21.97 -3.40 -17.34
C LYS A 573 20.90 -4.48 -17.45
N ASN A 574 19.63 -4.06 -17.55
CA ASN A 574 18.48 -4.97 -17.59
C ASN A 574 17.93 -5.20 -19.00
N ASN A 575 18.56 -4.64 -20.04
CA ASN A 575 18.17 -4.77 -21.46
C ASN A 575 16.72 -4.31 -21.75
N TYR A 576 16.24 -3.26 -21.08
CA TYR A 576 14.94 -2.67 -21.38
C TYR A 576 15.04 -1.69 -22.56
N SER A 577 14.00 -1.66 -23.41
CA SER A 577 13.90 -0.75 -24.56
C SER A 577 13.02 0.47 -24.30
N PHE A 578 13.02 0.96 -23.05
CA PHE A 578 12.15 2.01 -22.58
C PHE A 578 12.62 3.41 -23.02
N ASP A 579 11.68 4.24 -23.50
CA ASP A 579 11.91 5.67 -23.73
C ASP A 579 11.71 6.40 -22.39
N VAL A 580 12.82 6.60 -21.67
CA VAL A 580 12.81 7.18 -20.32
C VAL A 580 12.99 8.68 -20.38
N LEU A 581 12.05 9.41 -19.79
CA LEU A 581 12.04 10.86 -19.63
C LEU A 581 12.41 11.24 -18.19
N MET A 582 13.23 12.28 -18.02
CA MET A 582 13.76 12.69 -16.72
C MET A 582 12.95 13.83 -16.11
N ASP A 583 12.17 13.55 -15.05
CA ASP A 583 11.46 14.54 -14.23
C ASP A 583 12.29 14.93 -13.00
N ASN A 584 13.48 15.53 -13.26
CA ASN A 584 14.49 15.85 -12.24
C ASN A 584 13.98 16.74 -11.11
N ASP A 585 13.02 17.62 -11.42
CA ASP A 585 12.44 18.58 -10.48
C ASP A 585 11.15 18.05 -9.82
N SER A 586 10.70 16.85 -10.19
CA SER A 586 9.44 16.22 -9.73
C SER A 586 8.18 17.06 -10.03
N LYS A 587 8.23 17.93 -11.05
CA LYS A 587 7.11 18.81 -11.42
C LYS A 587 6.03 18.08 -12.19
N VAL A 588 6.42 17.16 -13.07
CA VAL A 588 5.46 16.42 -13.90
C VAL A 588 4.69 15.43 -13.03
N VAL A 589 5.36 14.70 -12.15
CA VAL A 589 4.72 13.78 -11.22
C VAL A 589 3.72 14.50 -10.29
N GLU A 590 4.04 15.73 -9.86
CA GLU A 590 3.13 16.58 -9.06
C GLU A 590 1.90 17.02 -9.86
N GLN A 591 2.07 17.43 -11.14
CA GLN A 591 0.97 17.80 -12.04
C GLN A 591 -0.01 16.64 -12.27
N PHE A 592 0.49 15.41 -12.37
CA PHE A 592 -0.32 14.19 -12.50
C PHE A 592 -0.93 13.71 -11.16
N LYS A 593 -0.70 14.43 -10.06
CA LYS A 593 -1.19 14.10 -8.71
C LYS A 593 -0.88 12.64 -8.35
N VAL A 594 0.38 12.26 -8.52
CA VAL A 594 0.87 10.92 -8.18
C VAL A 594 1.30 10.92 -6.72
N ASP A 595 0.68 10.07 -5.90
CA ASP A 595 0.99 9.92 -4.48
C ASP A 595 1.99 8.80 -4.19
N GLY A 596 2.26 7.95 -5.16
CA GLY A 596 3.18 6.81 -5.04
C GLY A 596 3.49 6.17 -6.38
N ILE A 597 4.62 5.46 -6.45
CA ILE A 597 5.08 4.77 -7.66
C ILE A 597 5.18 3.25 -7.44
N PRO A 598 4.96 2.43 -8.49
CA PRO A 598 4.62 2.82 -9.87
C PRO A 598 3.19 3.35 -9.99
N THR A 599 2.98 4.36 -10.83
CA THR A 599 1.66 4.79 -11.26
C THR A 599 1.64 4.94 -12.77
N LYS A 600 0.68 4.29 -13.41
CA LYS A 600 0.51 4.27 -14.86
C LYS A 600 -0.75 5.03 -15.26
N PHE A 601 -0.63 5.84 -16.30
CA PHE A 601 -1.77 6.51 -16.94
C PHE A 601 -1.90 6.04 -18.38
N VAL A 602 -3.13 5.81 -18.82
CA VAL A 602 -3.45 5.57 -20.23
C VAL A 602 -4.22 6.77 -20.73
N ILE A 603 -3.65 7.48 -21.71
CA ILE A 603 -4.16 8.72 -22.28
C ILE A 603 -4.68 8.42 -23.68
N ASP A 604 -5.87 8.91 -24.02
CA ASP A 604 -6.49 8.70 -25.32
C ASP A 604 -5.92 9.62 -26.43
N LYS A 605 -6.38 9.45 -27.66
CA LYS A 605 -5.95 10.20 -28.84
C LYS A 605 -6.24 11.70 -28.74
N GLU A 606 -7.21 12.10 -27.93
CA GLU A 606 -7.60 13.49 -27.68
C GLU A 606 -6.78 14.14 -26.56
N GLY A 607 -5.96 13.37 -25.86
CA GLY A 607 -5.11 13.80 -24.75
C GLY A 607 -5.84 13.84 -23.41
N ASN A 608 -6.84 12.97 -23.21
CA ASN A 608 -7.51 12.80 -21.92
C ASN A 608 -7.05 11.52 -21.25
N ILE A 609 -6.82 11.58 -19.95
CA ILE A 609 -6.56 10.40 -19.12
C ILE A 609 -7.83 9.58 -19.06
N ARG A 610 -7.72 8.32 -19.47
CA ARG A 610 -8.82 7.36 -19.45
C ARG A 610 -8.69 6.36 -18.32
N PHE A 611 -7.46 6.06 -17.89
CA PHE A 611 -7.19 5.15 -16.79
C PHE A 611 -6.00 5.64 -15.96
N LYS A 612 -6.08 5.40 -14.64
CA LYS A 612 -4.99 5.53 -13.67
C LYS A 612 -4.86 4.19 -12.93
N ALA A 613 -3.71 3.56 -13.02
CA ALA A 613 -3.38 2.33 -12.30
C ALA A 613 -2.21 2.57 -11.34
N VAL A 614 -2.43 2.29 -10.04
CA VAL A 614 -1.44 2.53 -8.98
C VAL A 614 -0.92 1.20 -8.45
N GLY A 615 0.39 1.07 -8.32
CA GLY A 615 1.05 -0.11 -7.79
C GLY A 615 1.31 -1.20 -8.82
N PHE A 616 1.74 -2.35 -8.32
CA PHE A 616 1.93 -3.61 -9.06
C PHE A 616 1.64 -4.77 -8.12
N ASP A 617 0.81 -5.70 -8.55
CA ASP A 617 0.35 -6.82 -7.72
C ASP A 617 1.23 -8.08 -7.80
N GLY A 618 2.34 -7.99 -8.53
CA GLY A 618 3.31 -9.09 -8.69
C GLY A 618 3.07 -9.97 -9.91
N SER A 619 2.00 -9.75 -10.71
CA SER A 619 1.69 -10.57 -11.88
C SER A 619 1.92 -9.83 -13.20
N ASP A 620 2.98 -10.23 -13.93
CA ASP A 620 3.27 -9.72 -15.28
C ASP A 620 2.13 -10.01 -16.24
N ASP A 621 1.59 -11.23 -16.22
CA ASP A 621 0.54 -11.66 -17.16
C ASP A 621 -0.76 -10.86 -16.94
N LYS A 622 -1.10 -10.55 -15.68
CA LYS A 622 -2.24 -9.69 -15.37
C LYS A 622 -2.00 -8.26 -15.84
N LEU A 623 -0.80 -7.71 -15.59
CA LEU A 623 -0.43 -6.38 -16.06
C LEU A 623 -0.57 -6.26 -17.59
N VAL A 624 -0.04 -7.25 -18.34
CA VAL A 624 -0.15 -7.28 -19.80
C VAL A 624 -1.62 -7.29 -20.25
N GLN A 625 -2.46 -8.12 -19.64
CA GLN A 625 -3.88 -8.23 -19.99
C GLN A 625 -4.65 -6.94 -19.69
N GLU A 626 -4.49 -6.39 -18.49
CA GLU A 626 -5.18 -5.16 -18.06
C GLU A 626 -4.74 -3.95 -18.90
N LEU A 627 -3.43 -3.78 -19.10
CA LEU A 627 -2.90 -2.65 -19.86
C LEU A 627 -3.30 -2.74 -21.34
N SER A 628 -3.28 -3.93 -21.94
CA SER A 628 -3.76 -4.14 -23.31
C SER A 628 -5.25 -3.82 -23.45
N ALA A 629 -6.09 -4.21 -22.49
CA ALA A 629 -7.52 -3.88 -22.48
C ALA A 629 -7.77 -2.36 -22.30
N MET A 630 -6.97 -1.68 -21.45
CA MET A 630 -7.02 -0.22 -21.29
C MET A 630 -6.63 0.50 -22.59
N ILE A 631 -5.57 0.04 -23.27
CA ILE A 631 -5.13 0.59 -24.56
C ILE A 631 -6.24 0.42 -25.63
N GLU A 632 -6.85 -0.76 -25.68
CA GLU A 632 -7.96 -1.04 -26.59
C GLU A 632 -9.15 -0.08 -26.37
N LEU A 633 -9.55 0.13 -25.10
CA LEU A 633 -10.65 1.03 -24.75
C LEU A 633 -10.31 2.49 -25.03
N ALA A 634 -9.10 2.95 -24.67
CA ALA A 634 -8.64 4.31 -24.94
C ALA A 634 -8.51 4.59 -26.44
N GLY A 635 -8.13 3.59 -27.24
CA GLY A 635 -8.06 3.69 -28.70
C GLY A 635 -9.42 3.84 -29.39
N LYS A 636 -10.50 3.33 -28.78
CA LYS A 636 -11.88 3.38 -29.27
C LYS A 636 -12.66 4.62 -28.83
N SER A 637 -12.16 5.41 -27.89
CA SER A 637 -12.92 6.49 -27.22
C SER A 637 -13.31 7.67 -28.12
N ALA A 638 -12.75 7.82 -29.29
CA ALA A 638 -13.07 8.89 -30.25
C ALA A 638 -14.44 8.76 -30.97
N ALA A 639 -15.21 7.68 -30.77
CA ALA A 639 -16.45 7.40 -31.53
C ALA A 639 -17.75 7.50 -30.71
N ALA A 640 -17.71 7.75 -29.40
CA ALA A 640 -18.92 7.78 -28.57
C ALA A 640 -18.95 9.05 -27.69
N GLY A 641 -19.47 10.12 -28.29
CA GLY A 641 -20.05 11.20 -27.51
C GLY A 641 -21.36 10.72 -26.88
N ASP A 642 -21.28 10.19 -25.65
CA ASP A 642 -22.45 9.98 -24.80
C ASP A 642 -22.25 10.71 -23.49
N GLY A 643 -22.99 11.85 -23.41
CA GLY A 643 -23.05 12.69 -22.25
C GLY A 643 -23.59 11.93 -21.03
N LYS A 644 -22.76 11.77 -20.02
CA LYS A 644 -23.23 11.79 -18.65
C LYS A 644 -22.74 13.07 -17.99
N LYS A 645 -23.70 13.98 -17.77
CA LYS A 645 -23.53 15.21 -17.03
C LYS A 645 -22.97 14.88 -15.64
N ALA A 646 -21.98 15.66 -15.26
CA ALA A 646 -21.54 15.77 -13.87
C ALA A 646 -22.74 16.18 -12.99
N PHE A 647 -22.98 15.43 -11.94
CA PHE A 647 -23.75 15.85 -10.79
C PHE A 647 -22.87 15.83 -9.55
#